data_1b4e963b02ef840c27af5927805dc421
#
_entry.id   1b4e963b02ef840c27af5927805dc421
#
_cell.length_a   1.000
_cell.length_b   1.000
_cell.length_c   1.000
_cell.angle_alpha   90.00
_cell.angle_beta   90.00
_cell.angle_gamma   90.00
#
_symmetry.space_group_name_H-M   'P 1'
#
loop_
_entity.id
_entity.type
_entity.pdbx_description
1 polymer ?
#
loop_
_entity_poly.entity_id
_entity_poly.type
_entity_poly.pdbx_seq_one_letter_code
_entity_poly.pdbx_strand_id
1 'polypeptide(L)'
;MPKLIIDGKPVTFEEGDSALVALLHAEQHPTGGGCLCCAGDCPHCLATVDGVSYVRTCQTEVCPGMVIERHFNAEVHPGGYPPLPYDDKRSAETPVRNLHCDVLVIGQGSSGKAAAQEARAAHRNVITLDSSDGQEVVGIYAGPLVVVRTDDATLHIHPHDEIIVATGAAEIQPVAEGNDLAGLVTARAASLLAQSDIDLGKIVAIGTPPEGLEVQQVEGELLRFEGKEKVEAVVIRGSDSKEKRLECDTVSLGLGFHPRDALVRMGNGLNVRAVGDCAKPSDIPPCPGSGILCHCSGVTVADMDFIWKRGFHELELVKRATLAGTGTCQGSACLPHIRSFLANRGEVLQAPFTARPVTKQLTMGEIAAGAQHHATPRTALHDEHLKLGAQMDRIGGWWRPWNYGNIEEEYWAVREAVSLGDVSTLGKMQVSGPDALELLERLYPTQVSTIKQGRSRYVLLLDERGYVVEDGLICKDSDTRYTLTFTSGGSSFAELWLRDWAEGWGLDVRIMNRTMSLGAINVTGPLAKELLAKAGFEKPIKYMQHTMAEIAGVPCKVFRLSFTGELSFELHHPAGQSVALWRALMSLGKDLGVKPHGLEALTNLRLEKGHIIVGQDSDFDSTPRRIAHEWAVNLRKDDFIGRQAVLRTNKISLDRQLVGLEVEGDAPFEGAVLYKGSAYAGYVTSSTYSLVLGKSVMLAWLELFDNKLPAEVTVDGRTARRVDLPFYDKEGARARA
;
A
#
# COMPACT_ATOMS: atom_id res chain seq x y z
N MET A 1 -27.45 -7.62 -35.98
CA MET A 1 -26.50 -8.27 -35.08
C MET A 1 -26.05 -7.22 -34.04
N PRO A 2 -25.90 -7.58 -32.78
CA PRO A 2 -25.36 -6.69 -31.77
C PRO A 2 -23.91 -6.34 -32.11
N LYS A 3 -23.44 -5.21 -31.57
CA LYS A 3 -22.09 -4.67 -31.84
C LYS A 3 -21.33 -4.43 -30.54
N LEU A 4 -20.03 -4.69 -30.59
CA LEU A 4 -19.05 -4.28 -29.61
C LEU A 4 -17.97 -3.41 -30.28
N ILE A 5 -17.03 -2.87 -29.53
CA ILE A 5 -15.96 -2.01 -30.04
C ILE A 5 -14.62 -2.69 -29.76
N ILE A 6 -13.83 -2.95 -30.82
CA ILE A 6 -12.46 -3.47 -30.71
C ILE A 6 -11.51 -2.41 -31.23
N ASP A 7 -10.57 -1.94 -30.42
CA ASP A 7 -9.58 -0.89 -30.75
C ASP A 7 -10.23 0.33 -31.45
N GLY A 8 -11.37 0.77 -30.90
CA GLY A 8 -12.14 1.90 -31.42
C GLY A 8 -13.00 1.62 -32.66
N LYS A 9 -13.04 0.39 -33.18
CA LYS A 9 -13.82 -0.01 -34.35
C LYS A 9 -15.02 -0.87 -33.97
N PRO A 10 -16.22 -0.60 -34.51
CA PRO A 10 -17.40 -1.41 -34.25
C PRO A 10 -17.30 -2.77 -34.96
N VAL A 11 -17.50 -3.86 -34.24
CA VAL A 11 -17.49 -5.24 -34.71
C VAL A 11 -18.83 -5.91 -34.34
N THR A 12 -19.38 -6.73 -35.22
CA THR A 12 -20.56 -7.53 -34.94
C THR A 12 -20.17 -8.85 -34.29
N PHE A 13 -21.01 -9.37 -33.39
CA PHE A 13 -20.80 -10.66 -32.72
C PHE A 13 -22.09 -11.47 -32.64
N GLU A 14 -21.97 -12.73 -32.29
CA GLU A 14 -23.10 -13.63 -32.03
C GLU A 14 -23.34 -13.74 -30.52
N GLU A 15 -24.60 -13.89 -30.10
CA GLU A 15 -24.96 -14.05 -28.68
C GLU A 15 -24.42 -15.39 -28.17
N GLY A 16 -23.71 -15.37 -27.04
CA GLY A 16 -23.00 -16.52 -26.48
C GLY A 16 -21.52 -16.61 -26.88
N ASP A 17 -21.04 -15.77 -27.79
CA ASP A 17 -19.61 -15.69 -28.07
C ASP A 17 -18.81 -15.26 -26.84
N SER A 18 -17.58 -15.75 -26.77
CA SER A 18 -16.59 -15.12 -25.89
C SER A 18 -15.93 -13.91 -26.57
N ALA A 19 -15.41 -13.00 -25.80
CA ALA A 19 -14.64 -11.85 -26.32
C ALA A 19 -13.45 -12.31 -27.20
N LEU A 20 -12.83 -13.47 -26.88
CA LEU A 20 -11.81 -14.08 -27.74
C LEU A 20 -12.36 -14.47 -29.12
N VAL A 21 -13.51 -15.13 -29.17
CA VAL A 21 -14.15 -15.55 -30.44
C VAL A 21 -14.46 -14.31 -31.27
N ALA A 22 -15.07 -13.29 -30.69
CA ALA A 22 -15.34 -12.02 -31.38
C ALA A 22 -14.08 -11.35 -31.94
N LEU A 23 -12.97 -11.38 -31.19
CA LEU A 23 -11.66 -10.91 -31.66
C LEU A 23 -11.15 -11.71 -32.86
N LEU A 24 -11.22 -13.04 -32.79
CA LEU A 24 -10.72 -13.92 -33.84
C LEU A 24 -11.57 -13.83 -35.10
N HIS A 25 -12.90 -13.68 -35.03
CA HIS A 25 -13.76 -13.35 -36.15
C HIS A 25 -13.41 -12.03 -36.84
N ALA A 26 -12.88 -11.08 -36.06
CA ALA A 26 -12.37 -9.84 -36.62
C ALA A 26 -10.90 -9.94 -37.09
N GLU A 27 -10.38 -11.18 -37.25
CA GLU A 27 -8.99 -11.47 -37.62
C GLU A 27 -7.95 -10.84 -36.71
N GLN A 28 -8.29 -10.69 -35.43
CA GLN A 28 -7.43 -10.02 -34.42
C GLN A 28 -7.08 -10.98 -33.30
N HIS A 29 -5.76 -11.15 -33.06
CA HIS A 29 -5.29 -11.87 -31.88
C HIS A 29 -5.15 -10.91 -30.69
N PRO A 30 -5.61 -11.27 -29.47
CA PRO A 30 -5.59 -10.36 -28.29
C PRO A 30 -4.22 -9.78 -27.96
N THR A 31 -3.16 -10.61 -28.05
CA THR A 31 -1.78 -10.25 -27.71
C THR A 31 -0.84 -10.28 -28.91
N GLY A 32 -1.36 -10.41 -30.12
CA GLY A 32 -0.57 -10.53 -31.35
C GLY A 32 -0.08 -11.92 -31.69
N GLY A 33 -0.03 -12.85 -30.72
CA GLY A 33 0.39 -14.24 -30.96
C GLY A 33 0.53 -15.06 -29.69
N GLY A 34 1.02 -16.30 -29.86
CA GLY A 34 1.18 -17.30 -28.83
C GLY A 34 0.07 -18.36 -28.81
N CYS A 35 0.27 -19.43 -28.07
CA CYS A 35 -0.61 -20.59 -28.09
C CYS A 35 -1.88 -20.37 -27.26
N LEU A 36 -3.05 -20.31 -27.92
CA LEU A 36 -4.35 -20.15 -27.28
C LEU A 36 -4.81 -21.48 -26.65
N CYS A 37 -5.28 -21.40 -25.39
CA CYS A 37 -5.81 -22.55 -24.65
C CYS A 37 -7.34 -22.56 -24.54
N CYS A 38 -8.03 -21.46 -24.76
CA CYS A 38 -9.48 -21.24 -24.57
C CYS A 38 -10.05 -21.69 -23.22
N ALA A 39 -9.18 -21.85 -22.20
CA ALA A 39 -9.53 -22.39 -20.88
C ALA A 39 -9.03 -21.52 -19.72
N GLY A 40 -8.57 -20.30 -19.98
CA GLY A 40 -8.07 -19.37 -18.97
C GLY A 40 -6.69 -19.69 -18.39
N ASP A 41 -5.94 -20.64 -18.95
CA ASP A 41 -4.65 -21.11 -18.41
C ASP A 41 -3.44 -20.36 -18.99
N CYS A 42 -3.57 -19.80 -20.19
CA CYS A 42 -2.47 -19.10 -20.87
C CYS A 42 -2.58 -17.56 -20.73
N PRO A 43 -1.49 -16.82 -21.01
CA PRO A 43 -1.54 -15.35 -21.03
C PRO A 43 -1.97 -14.74 -22.38
N HIS A 44 -2.19 -15.57 -23.42
CA HIS A 44 -2.33 -15.12 -24.80
C HIS A 44 -3.72 -14.60 -25.18
N CYS A 45 -4.70 -14.72 -24.29
CA CYS A 45 -6.04 -14.19 -24.49
C CYS A 45 -6.34 -12.93 -23.65
N LEU A 46 -5.33 -12.27 -23.09
CA LEU A 46 -5.51 -11.10 -22.25
C LEU A 46 -5.76 -9.83 -23.07
N ALA A 47 -6.76 -9.03 -22.65
CA ALA A 47 -7.07 -7.73 -23.21
C ALA A 47 -7.57 -6.78 -22.10
N THR A 48 -7.72 -5.50 -22.41
CA THR A 48 -8.49 -4.55 -21.59
C THR A 48 -9.94 -4.60 -22.05
N VAL A 49 -10.86 -4.92 -21.16
CA VAL A 49 -12.30 -5.00 -21.43
C VAL A 49 -13.02 -3.98 -20.55
N ASP A 50 -13.77 -3.07 -21.16
CA ASP A 50 -14.48 -1.97 -20.49
C ASP A 50 -13.60 -1.21 -19.49
N GLY A 51 -12.35 -0.97 -19.89
CA GLY A 51 -11.35 -0.27 -19.08
C GLY A 51 -10.69 -1.13 -17.98
N VAL A 52 -10.99 -2.43 -17.84
CA VAL A 52 -10.30 -3.35 -16.94
C VAL A 52 -9.22 -4.11 -17.69
N SER A 53 -7.96 -3.93 -17.33
CA SER A 53 -6.82 -4.60 -17.96
C SER A 53 -6.65 -6.04 -17.48
N TYR A 54 -6.00 -6.85 -18.32
CA TYR A 54 -5.68 -8.28 -18.07
C TYR A 54 -6.90 -9.18 -17.92
N VAL A 55 -8.02 -8.81 -18.52
CA VAL A 55 -9.21 -9.67 -18.60
C VAL A 55 -8.95 -10.83 -19.57
N ARG A 56 -9.36 -12.04 -19.18
CA ARG A 56 -9.26 -13.24 -20.01
C ARG A 56 -10.40 -13.30 -21.00
N THR A 57 -10.16 -12.86 -22.21
CA THR A 57 -11.20 -12.79 -23.25
C THR A 57 -11.83 -14.15 -23.58
N CYS A 58 -11.12 -15.25 -23.39
CA CYS A 58 -11.69 -16.59 -23.59
C CYS A 58 -12.67 -17.04 -22.49
N GLN A 59 -12.75 -16.30 -21.38
CA GLN A 59 -13.63 -16.56 -20.23
C GLN A 59 -14.66 -15.43 -20.03
N THR A 60 -14.73 -14.49 -20.97
CA THR A 60 -15.61 -13.31 -20.88
C THR A 60 -16.61 -13.38 -22.02
N GLU A 61 -17.89 -13.50 -21.68
CA GLU A 61 -18.99 -13.43 -22.66
C GLU A 61 -19.15 -12.01 -23.16
N VAL A 62 -19.40 -11.84 -24.45
CA VAL A 62 -19.57 -10.51 -25.04
C VAL A 62 -20.98 -9.98 -24.82
N CYS A 63 -21.07 -8.67 -24.66
CA CYS A 63 -22.33 -7.95 -24.56
C CYS A 63 -22.35 -6.71 -25.46
N PRO A 64 -23.57 -6.23 -25.85
CA PRO A 64 -23.70 -5.04 -26.68
C PRO A 64 -23.05 -3.82 -26.05
N GLY A 65 -22.20 -3.14 -26.83
CA GLY A 65 -21.50 -1.94 -26.38
C GLY A 65 -20.21 -2.18 -25.60
N MET A 66 -19.80 -3.44 -25.34
CA MET A 66 -18.52 -3.79 -24.75
C MET A 66 -17.36 -3.16 -25.54
N VAL A 67 -16.37 -2.67 -24.84
CA VAL A 67 -15.15 -2.07 -25.41
C VAL A 67 -13.97 -2.97 -25.09
N ILE A 68 -13.29 -3.45 -26.14
CA ILE A 68 -12.10 -4.29 -26.01
C ILE A 68 -10.91 -3.55 -26.62
N GLU A 69 -9.84 -3.42 -25.84
CA GLU A 69 -8.55 -2.87 -26.27
C GLU A 69 -7.51 -3.98 -26.16
N ARG A 70 -6.87 -4.32 -27.27
CA ARG A 70 -5.86 -5.38 -27.30
C ARG A 70 -4.57 -4.94 -26.60
N HIS A 71 -3.89 -5.89 -25.99
CA HIS A 71 -2.59 -5.65 -25.35
C HIS A 71 -1.41 -5.63 -26.35
N PHE A 72 -1.71 -5.69 -27.63
CA PHE A 72 -0.71 -5.60 -28.69
C PHE A 72 -0.62 -4.15 -29.18
N ASN A 73 0.28 -3.35 -28.61
CA ASN A 73 0.68 -2.08 -29.14
C ASN A 73 2.10 -1.73 -28.68
N ALA A 74 3.09 -2.20 -29.44
CA ALA A 74 4.52 -2.00 -29.17
C ALA A 74 4.93 -0.53 -29.25
N GLU A 75 4.18 0.34 -29.92
CA GLU A 75 4.48 1.77 -30.06
C GLU A 75 4.11 2.55 -28.78
N VAL A 76 3.05 2.12 -28.07
CA VAL A 76 2.58 2.80 -26.85
C VAL A 76 3.25 2.24 -25.59
N HIS A 77 3.63 0.96 -25.60
CA HIS A 77 4.23 0.28 -24.44
C HIS A 77 5.43 -0.58 -24.84
N PRO A 78 6.66 -0.02 -24.84
CA PRO A 78 7.87 -0.75 -25.18
C PRO A 78 8.15 -2.00 -24.33
N GLY A 79 7.42 -2.21 -23.23
CA GLY A 79 7.49 -3.38 -22.37
C GLY A 79 6.32 -4.35 -22.50
N GLY A 80 5.38 -4.12 -23.42
CA GLY A 80 4.23 -5.02 -23.65
C GLY A 80 3.16 -5.01 -22.55
N TYR A 81 3.20 -4.08 -21.61
CA TYR A 81 2.20 -3.95 -20.56
C TYR A 81 1.31 -2.74 -20.83
N PRO A 82 -0.03 -2.91 -20.89
CA PRO A 82 -0.93 -1.78 -20.98
C PRO A 82 -0.82 -0.93 -19.71
N PRO A 83 -1.02 0.41 -19.79
CA PRO A 83 -1.17 1.21 -18.58
C PRO A 83 -2.35 0.67 -17.79
N LEU A 84 -2.20 0.62 -16.48
CA LEU A 84 -3.33 0.35 -15.61
C LEU A 84 -4.32 1.52 -15.76
N PRO A 85 -5.55 1.28 -16.23
CA PRO A 85 -6.52 2.35 -16.33
C PRO A 85 -6.81 2.87 -14.91
N TYR A 86 -6.66 4.17 -14.73
CA TYR A 86 -7.12 4.83 -13.53
C TYR A 86 -8.60 5.15 -13.72
N ASP A 87 -9.47 4.32 -13.13
CA ASP A 87 -10.90 4.55 -13.06
C ASP A 87 -11.38 4.50 -11.61
N ASP A 88 -11.51 5.68 -11.00
CA ASP A 88 -12.02 5.84 -9.63
C ASP A 88 -13.52 5.50 -9.52
N LYS A 89 -14.27 5.43 -10.61
CA LYS A 89 -15.66 4.96 -10.59
C LYS A 89 -15.79 3.47 -10.32
N ARG A 90 -14.73 2.70 -10.58
CA ARG A 90 -14.67 1.24 -10.33
C ARG A 90 -14.09 0.88 -8.97
N SER A 91 -13.61 1.84 -8.21
CA SER A 91 -13.22 1.66 -6.81
C SER A 91 -14.43 1.61 -5.87
N ALA A 92 -15.66 1.57 -6.42
CA ALA A 92 -16.88 1.42 -5.64
C ALA A 92 -16.80 0.20 -4.71
N GLU A 93 -17.32 0.34 -3.51
CA GLU A 93 -17.37 -0.73 -2.52
C GLU A 93 -18.03 -1.98 -3.09
N THR A 94 -17.27 -3.06 -3.20
CA THR A 94 -17.80 -4.36 -3.59
C THR A 94 -18.44 -5.01 -2.36
N PRO A 95 -19.73 -5.37 -2.41
CA PRO A 95 -20.39 -6.03 -1.29
C PRO A 95 -19.72 -7.34 -0.92
N VAL A 96 -19.71 -7.68 0.37
CA VAL A 96 -19.24 -8.96 0.87
C VAL A 96 -20.41 -9.77 1.42
N ARG A 97 -20.48 -11.04 1.06
CA ARG A 97 -21.43 -12.00 1.61
C ARG A 97 -20.66 -13.12 2.32
N ASN A 98 -20.94 -13.32 3.59
CA ASN A 98 -20.35 -14.43 4.36
C ASN A 98 -21.25 -15.64 4.28
N LEU A 99 -20.67 -16.78 3.91
CA LEU A 99 -21.36 -18.07 3.78
C LEU A 99 -20.63 -19.13 4.61
N HIS A 100 -21.39 -20.07 5.12
CA HIS A 100 -20.87 -21.19 5.92
C HIS A 100 -21.34 -22.52 5.35
N CYS A 101 -20.45 -23.51 5.34
CA CYS A 101 -20.79 -24.89 4.94
C CYS A 101 -19.90 -25.90 5.66
N ASP A 102 -20.28 -27.16 5.64
CA ASP A 102 -19.42 -28.24 6.12
C ASP A 102 -18.36 -28.58 5.06
N VAL A 103 -18.80 -28.71 3.79
CA VAL A 103 -17.94 -29.05 2.65
C VAL A 103 -18.07 -28.02 1.55
N LEU A 104 -16.95 -27.50 1.08
CA LEU A 104 -16.88 -26.68 -0.13
C LEU A 104 -16.29 -27.48 -1.27
N VAL A 105 -17.00 -27.54 -2.41
CA VAL A 105 -16.52 -28.19 -3.64
C VAL A 105 -16.26 -27.13 -4.72
N ILE A 106 -15.01 -27.05 -5.18
CA ILE A 106 -14.56 -26.09 -6.19
C ILE A 106 -14.37 -26.81 -7.53
N GLY A 107 -15.19 -26.48 -8.50
CA GLY A 107 -15.28 -27.12 -9.81
C GLY A 107 -16.44 -28.14 -9.88
N GLN A 108 -17.31 -28.00 -10.90
CA GLN A 108 -18.49 -28.83 -11.07
C GLN A 108 -18.42 -29.72 -12.35
N GLY A 109 -17.23 -30.11 -12.76
CA GLY A 109 -17.02 -31.23 -13.67
C GLY A 109 -17.52 -32.56 -13.10
N SER A 110 -17.36 -33.67 -13.80
CA SER A 110 -17.83 -35.00 -13.38
C SER A 110 -17.35 -35.39 -11.98
N SER A 111 -16.06 -35.16 -11.67
CA SER A 111 -15.47 -35.51 -10.38
C SER A 111 -15.98 -34.63 -9.24
N GLY A 112 -16.17 -33.32 -9.48
CA GLY A 112 -16.71 -32.39 -8.48
C GLY A 112 -18.17 -32.67 -8.16
N LYS A 113 -19.00 -32.94 -9.19
CA LYS A 113 -20.40 -33.36 -9.02
C LYS A 113 -20.50 -34.65 -8.18
N ALA A 114 -19.65 -35.63 -8.46
CA ALA A 114 -19.62 -36.91 -7.71
C ALA A 114 -19.25 -36.65 -6.25
N ALA A 115 -18.21 -35.85 -5.98
CA ALA A 115 -17.79 -35.49 -4.60
C ALA A 115 -18.88 -34.71 -3.86
N ALA A 116 -19.56 -33.79 -4.50
CA ALA A 116 -20.68 -33.04 -3.92
C ALA A 116 -21.85 -33.95 -3.57
N GLN A 117 -22.18 -34.93 -4.44
CA GLN A 117 -23.23 -35.93 -4.18
C GLN A 117 -22.89 -36.84 -3.00
N GLU A 118 -21.65 -37.31 -2.91
CA GLU A 118 -21.16 -38.10 -1.79
C GLU A 118 -21.30 -37.35 -0.46
N ALA A 119 -20.85 -36.09 -0.42
CA ALA A 119 -20.96 -35.27 0.77
C ALA A 119 -22.42 -34.98 1.18
N ARG A 120 -23.31 -34.71 0.22
CA ARG A 120 -24.75 -34.54 0.47
C ARG A 120 -25.42 -35.83 0.96
N ALA A 121 -25.03 -36.99 0.42
CA ALA A 121 -25.51 -38.29 0.91
C ALA A 121 -25.10 -38.58 2.34
N ALA A 122 -23.99 -38.00 2.81
CA ALA A 122 -23.56 -38.03 4.19
C ALA A 122 -24.22 -36.93 5.08
N HIS A 123 -25.30 -36.29 4.59
CA HIS A 123 -26.06 -35.23 5.28
C HIS A 123 -25.24 -33.99 5.65
N ARG A 124 -24.18 -33.69 4.90
CA ARG A 124 -23.37 -32.49 5.11
C ARG A 124 -23.96 -31.30 4.32
N ASN A 125 -23.81 -30.11 4.88
CA ASN A 125 -24.11 -28.87 4.18
C ASN A 125 -23.01 -28.59 3.14
N VAL A 126 -23.37 -28.57 1.84
CA VAL A 126 -22.42 -28.50 0.72
C VAL A 126 -22.66 -27.27 -0.13
N ILE A 127 -21.66 -26.40 -0.23
CA ILE A 127 -21.59 -25.34 -1.24
C ILE A 127 -20.74 -25.87 -2.41
N THR A 128 -21.20 -25.59 -3.63
CA THR A 128 -20.47 -25.92 -4.86
C THR A 128 -20.23 -24.65 -5.66
N LEU A 129 -19.03 -24.51 -6.24
CA LEU A 129 -18.60 -23.35 -7.02
C LEU A 129 -18.11 -23.82 -8.39
N ASP A 130 -18.42 -23.05 -9.42
CA ASP A 130 -17.84 -23.22 -10.75
C ASP A 130 -17.60 -21.88 -11.44
N SER A 131 -16.51 -21.79 -12.19
CA SER A 131 -16.18 -20.57 -12.93
C SER A 131 -17.13 -20.34 -14.12
N SER A 132 -17.77 -21.39 -14.64
CA SER A 132 -18.82 -21.26 -15.67
C SER A 132 -20.08 -20.55 -15.16
N ASP A 133 -20.28 -20.54 -13.85
CA ASP A 133 -21.42 -19.87 -13.20
C ASP A 133 -21.01 -18.46 -12.69
N GLY A 134 -19.92 -17.89 -13.20
CA GLY A 134 -19.38 -16.59 -12.77
C GLY A 134 -18.79 -16.58 -11.36
N GLN A 135 -18.54 -17.76 -10.76
CA GLN A 135 -18.04 -17.90 -9.38
C GLN A 135 -16.55 -18.29 -9.40
N GLU A 136 -15.68 -17.32 -9.36
CA GLU A 136 -14.25 -17.51 -9.50
C GLU A 136 -13.53 -17.50 -8.15
N VAL A 137 -12.97 -18.65 -7.74
CA VAL A 137 -12.19 -18.75 -6.50
C VAL A 137 -10.83 -18.09 -6.70
N VAL A 138 -10.55 -17.06 -5.91
CA VAL A 138 -9.33 -16.25 -6.04
C VAL A 138 -8.31 -16.56 -4.95
N GLY A 139 -8.70 -17.18 -3.85
CA GLY A 139 -7.77 -17.55 -2.80
C GLY A 139 -8.35 -18.42 -1.70
N ILE A 140 -7.45 -19.20 -1.07
CA ILE A 140 -7.69 -19.94 0.15
C ILE A 140 -6.75 -19.39 1.22
N TYR A 141 -7.30 -19.03 2.37
CA TYR A 141 -6.61 -18.40 3.49
C TYR A 141 -6.76 -19.22 4.76
N ALA A 142 -5.89 -18.96 5.72
CA ALA A 142 -6.02 -19.55 7.04
C ALA A 142 -7.36 -19.20 7.69
N GLY A 143 -7.92 -20.15 8.46
CA GLY A 143 -9.16 -19.94 9.16
C GLY A 143 -10.17 -21.10 9.16
N PRO A 144 -10.41 -21.92 8.11
CA PRO A 144 -10.20 -21.68 6.70
C PRO A 144 -11.19 -20.63 6.13
N LEU A 145 -10.71 -19.82 5.20
CA LEU A 145 -11.52 -18.86 4.45
C LEU A 145 -11.25 -19.04 2.96
N VAL A 146 -12.29 -19.21 2.16
CA VAL A 146 -12.22 -19.23 0.70
C VAL A 146 -12.89 -17.99 0.14
N VAL A 147 -12.13 -17.22 -0.63
CA VAL A 147 -12.61 -15.97 -1.24
C VAL A 147 -12.97 -16.23 -2.70
N VAL A 148 -14.19 -15.82 -3.07
CA VAL A 148 -14.76 -16.02 -4.39
C VAL A 148 -15.20 -14.68 -4.98
N ARG A 149 -14.79 -14.41 -6.19
CA ARG A 149 -15.26 -13.28 -6.98
C ARG A 149 -16.55 -13.70 -7.70
N THR A 150 -17.54 -12.82 -7.69
CA THR A 150 -18.74 -12.91 -8.55
C THR A 150 -18.96 -11.55 -9.22
N ASP A 151 -19.91 -11.45 -10.13
CA ASP A 151 -20.20 -10.21 -10.85
C ASP A 151 -20.73 -9.09 -9.93
N ASP A 152 -21.39 -9.45 -8.82
CA ASP A 152 -22.09 -8.50 -7.94
C ASP A 152 -21.52 -8.43 -6.52
N ALA A 153 -20.63 -9.33 -6.14
CA ALA A 153 -20.11 -9.41 -4.77
C ALA A 153 -18.81 -10.20 -4.67
N THR A 154 -18.14 -10.06 -3.54
CA THR A 154 -17.12 -11.01 -3.08
C THR A 154 -17.74 -11.93 -2.04
N LEU A 155 -17.63 -13.25 -2.23
CA LEU A 155 -18.08 -14.23 -1.23
C LEU A 155 -16.93 -14.63 -0.34
N HIS A 156 -17.15 -14.56 0.95
CA HIS A 156 -16.27 -15.12 1.99
C HIS A 156 -16.91 -16.41 2.49
N ILE A 157 -16.38 -17.55 2.08
CA ILE A 157 -16.93 -18.87 2.43
C ILE A 157 -16.05 -19.49 3.52
N HIS A 158 -16.70 -19.95 4.57
CA HIS A 158 -16.09 -20.60 5.74
C HIS A 158 -16.47 -22.09 5.79
N PRO A 159 -15.67 -22.99 5.16
CA PRO A 159 -15.88 -24.43 5.27
C PRO A 159 -15.45 -24.91 6.65
N HIS A 160 -16.31 -25.68 7.34
CA HIS A 160 -15.99 -26.19 8.68
C HIS A 160 -15.16 -27.47 8.65
N ASP A 161 -15.40 -28.35 7.66
CA ASP A 161 -14.80 -29.67 7.65
C ASP A 161 -13.77 -29.85 6.53
N GLU A 162 -14.15 -29.56 5.28
CA GLU A 162 -13.32 -29.93 4.13
C GLU A 162 -13.49 -28.98 2.93
N ILE A 163 -12.41 -28.79 2.18
CA ILE A 163 -12.39 -28.16 0.86
C ILE A 163 -11.98 -29.21 -0.17
N ILE A 164 -12.83 -29.45 -1.18
CA ILE A 164 -12.58 -30.36 -2.28
C ILE A 164 -12.32 -29.57 -3.56
N VAL A 165 -11.13 -29.73 -4.15
CA VAL A 165 -10.72 -29.04 -5.37
C VAL A 165 -10.83 -30.00 -6.57
N ALA A 166 -11.70 -29.66 -7.51
CA ALA A 166 -12.00 -30.43 -8.72
C ALA A 166 -11.82 -29.58 -10.00
N THR A 167 -10.78 -28.76 -10.02
CA THR A 167 -10.50 -27.75 -11.07
C THR A 167 -9.95 -28.35 -12.38
N GLY A 168 -9.76 -29.67 -12.44
CA GLY A 168 -9.28 -30.35 -13.64
C GLY A 168 -7.81 -30.09 -13.94
N ALA A 169 -7.45 -30.13 -15.23
CA ALA A 169 -6.08 -29.92 -15.70
C ALA A 169 -6.01 -28.97 -16.91
N ALA A 170 -4.93 -28.22 -16.97
CA ALA A 170 -4.54 -27.37 -18.08
C ALA A 170 -3.73 -28.18 -19.11
N GLU A 171 -3.83 -27.84 -20.39
CA GLU A 171 -2.96 -28.38 -21.42
C GLU A 171 -1.60 -27.67 -21.38
N ILE A 172 -0.54 -28.45 -21.56
CA ILE A 172 0.84 -27.95 -21.57
C ILE A 172 1.07 -27.09 -22.82
N GLN A 173 1.56 -25.88 -22.62
CA GLN A 173 1.89 -24.92 -23.66
C GLN A 173 3.22 -25.30 -24.35
N PRO A 174 3.44 -24.98 -25.64
CA PRO A 174 4.72 -25.27 -26.31
C PRO A 174 5.82 -24.30 -25.85
N VAL A 175 7.05 -24.81 -25.76
CA VAL A 175 8.25 -23.98 -25.63
C VAL A 175 9.24 -24.38 -26.72
N ALA A 176 9.30 -23.58 -27.77
CA ALA A 176 10.20 -23.72 -28.92
C ALA A 176 10.38 -22.34 -29.58
N GLU A 177 11.35 -22.16 -30.43
CA GLU A 177 11.51 -20.93 -31.22
C GLU A 177 10.27 -20.63 -32.05
N GLY A 178 9.80 -19.39 -32.06
CA GLY A 178 8.58 -18.95 -32.72
C GLY A 178 7.28 -19.29 -31.98
N ASN A 179 7.33 -19.66 -30.69
CA ASN A 179 6.12 -19.96 -29.91
C ASN A 179 5.30 -18.71 -29.50
N ASP A 180 5.70 -17.56 -29.99
CA ASP A 180 5.01 -16.27 -29.93
C ASP A 180 4.19 -15.93 -31.18
N LEU A 181 4.23 -16.77 -32.22
CA LEU A 181 3.45 -16.60 -33.43
C LEU A 181 1.94 -16.85 -33.20
N ALA A 182 1.08 -16.15 -33.92
CA ALA A 182 -0.33 -16.46 -33.99
C ALA A 182 -0.57 -17.80 -34.77
N GLY A 183 -1.72 -18.43 -34.57
CA GLY A 183 -2.07 -19.72 -35.20
C GLY A 183 -1.61 -20.95 -34.41
N LEU A 184 -1.07 -20.76 -33.19
CA LEU A 184 -0.80 -21.85 -32.27
C LEU A 184 -1.97 -22.03 -31.31
N VAL A 185 -2.45 -23.25 -31.16
CA VAL A 185 -3.60 -23.59 -30.32
C VAL A 185 -3.37 -24.91 -29.58
N THR A 186 -3.91 -25.09 -28.38
CA THR A 186 -3.95 -26.43 -27.78
C THR A 186 -4.98 -27.32 -28.48
N ALA A 187 -4.92 -28.62 -28.24
CA ALA A 187 -5.82 -29.55 -28.90
C ALA A 187 -7.30 -29.30 -28.54
N ARG A 188 -7.59 -29.03 -27.28
CA ARG A 188 -8.96 -28.67 -26.85
C ARG A 188 -9.40 -27.32 -27.41
N ALA A 189 -8.48 -26.36 -27.48
CA ALA A 189 -8.78 -25.05 -28.05
C ALA A 189 -9.10 -25.14 -29.55
N ALA A 190 -8.37 -25.96 -30.30
CA ALA A 190 -8.69 -26.19 -31.73
C ALA A 190 -10.13 -26.69 -31.94
N SER A 191 -10.56 -27.68 -31.14
CA SER A 191 -11.93 -28.20 -31.20
C SER A 191 -12.98 -27.14 -30.82
N LEU A 192 -12.72 -26.31 -29.78
CA LEU A 192 -13.63 -25.25 -29.33
C LEU A 192 -13.73 -24.13 -30.37
N LEU A 193 -12.62 -23.69 -30.94
CA LEU A 193 -12.60 -22.61 -31.93
C LEU A 193 -13.30 -23.02 -33.21
N ALA A 194 -13.13 -24.28 -33.66
CA ALA A 194 -13.87 -24.82 -34.81
C ALA A 194 -15.38 -24.91 -34.55
N GLN A 195 -15.81 -25.23 -33.33
CA GLN A 195 -17.23 -25.20 -32.95
C GLN A 195 -17.83 -23.78 -32.93
N SER A 196 -16.98 -22.76 -32.82
CA SER A 196 -17.36 -21.34 -32.91
C SER A 196 -17.12 -20.78 -34.34
N ASP A 197 -17.12 -21.62 -35.37
CA ASP A 197 -16.94 -21.25 -36.77
C ASP A 197 -15.66 -20.44 -37.08
N ILE A 198 -14.62 -20.58 -36.29
CA ILE A 198 -13.29 -20.01 -36.58
C ILE A 198 -12.57 -20.89 -37.59
N ASP A 199 -12.20 -20.32 -38.75
CA ASP A 199 -11.43 -21.01 -39.77
C ASP A 199 -9.98 -21.22 -39.32
N LEU A 200 -9.60 -22.48 -39.09
CA LEU A 200 -8.26 -22.87 -38.68
C LEU A 200 -7.34 -23.22 -39.86
N GLY A 201 -7.87 -23.23 -41.08
CA GLY A 201 -7.14 -23.59 -42.30
C GLY A 201 -6.52 -25.00 -42.26
N LYS A 202 -5.34 -25.16 -42.80
CA LYS A 202 -4.58 -26.43 -42.78
C LYS A 202 -3.95 -26.66 -41.39
N ILE A 203 -4.42 -27.68 -40.67
CA ILE A 203 -4.01 -27.99 -39.32
C ILE A 203 -2.94 -29.10 -39.30
N VAL A 204 -1.80 -28.82 -38.69
CA VAL A 204 -0.82 -29.82 -38.27
C VAL A 204 -0.98 -30.08 -36.77
N ALA A 205 -1.19 -31.34 -36.38
CA ALA A 205 -1.33 -31.74 -34.98
C ALA A 205 -0.07 -32.46 -34.47
N ILE A 206 0.44 -32.00 -33.32
CA ILE A 206 1.58 -32.59 -32.60
C ILE A 206 1.06 -33.13 -31.27
N GLY A 207 1.33 -34.40 -30.99
CA GLY A 207 0.85 -35.12 -29.81
C GLY A 207 -0.59 -35.60 -29.98
N THR A 208 -1.43 -35.43 -28.95
CA THR A 208 -2.86 -35.82 -29.02
C THR A 208 -3.61 -34.90 -29.97
N PRO A 209 -4.26 -35.45 -31.03
CA PRO A 209 -4.99 -34.63 -32.00
C PRO A 209 -6.28 -34.02 -31.38
N PRO A 210 -6.77 -32.89 -31.94
CA PRO A 210 -8.04 -32.30 -31.53
C PRO A 210 -9.19 -33.22 -31.93
N GLU A 211 -10.24 -33.26 -31.13
CA GLU A 211 -11.43 -34.06 -31.36
C GLU A 211 -12.31 -33.45 -32.47
N GLY A 212 -12.76 -34.29 -33.40
CA GLY A 212 -13.74 -33.92 -34.43
C GLY A 212 -13.19 -33.10 -35.60
N LEU A 213 -11.87 -32.94 -35.72
CA LEU A 213 -11.24 -32.18 -36.80
C LEU A 213 -10.38 -33.08 -37.73
N GLU A 214 -10.37 -32.78 -39.01
CA GLU A 214 -9.42 -33.37 -39.96
C GLU A 214 -8.06 -32.64 -39.83
N VAL A 215 -7.03 -33.39 -39.48
CA VAL A 215 -5.69 -32.83 -39.20
C VAL A 215 -4.58 -33.69 -39.81
N GLN A 216 -3.47 -33.08 -40.15
CA GLN A 216 -2.22 -33.80 -40.44
C GLN A 216 -1.50 -34.11 -39.13
N GLN A 217 -1.76 -35.29 -38.54
CA GLN A 217 -1.08 -35.71 -37.34
C GLN A 217 0.37 -36.09 -37.63
N VAL A 218 1.28 -35.64 -36.77
CA VAL A 218 2.70 -35.91 -36.94
C VAL A 218 3.35 -36.31 -35.60
N GLU A 219 4.32 -37.22 -35.70
CA GLU A 219 5.13 -37.66 -34.56
C GLU A 219 6.56 -37.15 -34.72
N GLY A 220 7.16 -36.67 -33.65
CA GLY A 220 8.52 -36.17 -33.62
C GLY A 220 8.73 -35.14 -32.53
N GLU A 221 9.98 -34.78 -32.35
CA GLU A 221 10.40 -33.68 -31.45
C GLU A 221 10.10 -32.34 -32.11
N LEU A 222 9.34 -31.49 -31.45
CA LEU A 222 9.11 -30.09 -31.87
C LEU A 222 10.43 -29.29 -31.77
N LEU A 223 10.84 -28.69 -32.89
CA LEU A 223 12.07 -27.88 -32.93
C LEU A 223 11.75 -26.38 -32.95
N ARG A 224 10.90 -25.94 -33.90
CA ARG A 224 10.55 -24.52 -34.03
C ARG A 224 9.27 -24.32 -34.86
N PHE A 225 8.68 -23.17 -34.71
CA PHE A 225 7.61 -22.64 -35.58
C PHE A 225 8.23 -21.59 -36.51
N GLU A 226 7.78 -21.55 -37.76
CA GLU A 226 8.28 -20.59 -38.76
C GLU A 226 7.11 -19.75 -39.29
N GLY A 227 7.33 -18.45 -39.44
CA GLY A 227 6.40 -17.43 -39.92
C GLY A 227 6.84 -16.04 -39.53
N LYS A 228 6.05 -15.02 -39.82
CA LYS A 228 6.31 -13.64 -39.43
C LYS A 228 5.41 -13.20 -38.27
N GLU A 229 4.12 -13.09 -38.53
CA GLU A 229 3.09 -12.73 -37.53
C GLU A 229 2.25 -13.94 -37.17
N LYS A 230 2.03 -14.83 -38.15
CA LYS A 230 1.29 -16.08 -38.02
C LYS A 230 2.20 -17.25 -38.42
N VAL A 231 1.93 -18.43 -37.87
CA VAL A 231 2.64 -19.65 -38.26
C VAL A 231 2.37 -19.96 -39.72
N GLU A 232 3.42 -20.27 -40.48
CA GLU A 232 3.40 -20.68 -41.88
C GLU A 232 3.88 -22.13 -42.03
N ALA A 233 4.72 -22.57 -41.07
CA ALA A 233 5.17 -23.95 -41.02
C ALA A 233 5.62 -24.32 -39.61
N VAL A 234 5.62 -25.64 -39.32
CA VAL A 234 6.25 -26.21 -38.15
C VAL A 234 7.38 -27.15 -38.54
N VAL A 235 8.48 -27.12 -37.80
CA VAL A 235 9.64 -27.99 -38.02
C VAL A 235 9.74 -28.98 -36.88
N ILE A 236 9.76 -30.24 -37.19
CA ILE A 236 9.90 -31.35 -36.25
C ILE A 236 11.12 -32.22 -36.62
N ARG A 237 11.69 -32.92 -35.64
CA ARG A 237 12.67 -33.95 -35.84
C ARG A 237 12.00 -35.31 -35.76
N GLY A 238 11.96 -36.02 -36.87
CA GLY A 238 11.37 -37.35 -36.92
C GLY A 238 12.25 -38.42 -36.24
N SER A 239 11.71 -39.62 -36.11
CA SER A 239 12.46 -40.79 -35.57
C SER A 239 13.72 -41.16 -36.37
N ASP A 240 13.79 -40.72 -37.63
CA ASP A 240 14.95 -40.84 -38.51
C ASP A 240 16.02 -39.76 -38.29
N SER A 241 15.86 -38.94 -37.22
CA SER A 241 16.71 -37.81 -36.85
C SER A 241 16.80 -36.68 -37.89
N LYS A 242 15.91 -36.71 -38.93
CA LYS A 242 15.86 -35.67 -39.94
C LYS A 242 14.82 -34.61 -39.57
N GLU A 243 15.14 -33.36 -39.90
CA GLU A 243 14.20 -32.28 -39.81
C GLU A 243 13.17 -32.38 -40.96
N LYS A 244 11.89 -32.21 -40.60
CA LYS A 244 10.77 -32.17 -41.52
C LYS A 244 10.06 -30.84 -41.34
N ARG A 245 9.97 -30.05 -42.40
CA ARG A 245 9.22 -28.79 -42.45
C ARG A 245 7.83 -29.09 -43.00
N LEU A 246 6.80 -28.69 -42.28
CA LEU A 246 5.39 -28.94 -42.63
C LEU A 246 4.64 -27.62 -42.70
N GLU A 247 4.17 -27.28 -43.88
CA GLU A 247 3.36 -26.06 -44.10
C GLU A 247 1.99 -26.18 -43.46
N CYS A 248 1.55 -25.15 -42.76
CA CYS A 248 0.27 -25.10 -42.05
C CYS A 248 -0.20 -23.68 -41.80
N ASP A 249 -1.52 -23.53 -41.61
CA ASP A 249 -2.13 -22.29 -41.15
C ASP A 249 -2.32 -22.27 -39.63
N THR A 250 -2.41 -23.47 -39.04
CA THR A 250 -2.59 -23.67 -37.58
C THR A 250 -1.81 -24.89 -37.12
N VAL A 251 -1.16 -24.77 -35.92
CA VAL A 251 -0.57 -25.92 -35.23
C VAL A 251 -1.38 -26.22 -33.98
N SER A 252 -1.95 -27.45 -33.95
CA SER A 252 -2.64 -27.97 -32.77
C SER A 252 -1.71 -28.79 -31.91
N LEU A 253 -1.66 -28.48 -30.61
CA LEU A 253 -0.67 -28.96 -29.65
C LEU A 253 -1.33 -29.72 -28.50
N GLY A 254 -1.22 -31.05 -28.51
CA GLY A 254 -1.67 -31.94 -27.44
C GLY A 254 -0.50 -32.53 -26.66
N LEU A 255 0.23 -31.68 -25.94
CA LEU A 255 1.52 -32.02 -25.32
C LEU A 255 1.42 -32.66 -23.92
N GLY A 256 0.18 -32.96 -23.46
CA GLY A 256 -0.07 -33.47 -22.11
C GLY A 256 -0.77 -32.48 -21.20
N PHE A 257 -0.89 -32.86 -19.93
CA PHE A 257 -1.70 -32.13 -18.95
C PHE A 257 -0.91 -31.77 -17.68
N HIS A 258 -1.22 -30.60 -17.16
CA HIS A 258 -0.76 -30.12 -15.87
C HIS A 258 -1.98 -29.87 -14.94
N PRO A 259 -2.02 -30.44 -13.71
CA PRO A 259 -3.13 -30.24 -12.82
C PRO A 259 -3.29 -28.76 -12.45
N ARG A 260 -4.53 -28.27 -12.39
CA ARG A 260 -4.84 -26.93 -11.84
C ARG A 260 -4.86 -26.98 -10.31
N ASP A 261 -3.73 -27.33 -9.72
CA ASP A 261 -3.56 -27.61 -8.29
C ASP A 261 -3.20 -26.38 -7.43
N ALA A 262 -3.22 -25.18 -8.00
CA ALA A 262 -2.81 -23.96 -7.30
C ALA A 262 -3.59 -23.76 -5.98
N LEU A 263 -4.91 -24.00 -5.98
CA LEU A 263 -5.74 -23.90 -4.78
C LEU A 263 -5.40 -24.98 -3.74
N VAL A 264 -5.04 -26.20 -4.20
CA VAL A 264 -4.60 -27.28 -3.30
C VAL A 264 -3.31 -26.89 -2.60
N ARG A 265 -2.33 -26.43 -3.36
CA ARG A 265 -1.03 -25.96 -2.81
C ARG A 265 -1.16 -24.73 -1.90
N MET A 266 -2.15 -23.87 -2.19
CA MET A 266 -2.46 -22.71 -1.37
C MET A 266 -3.08 -23.09 -0.03
N GLY A 267 -3.90 -24.14 0.00
CA GLY A 267 -4.52 -24.69 1.20
C GLY A 267 -3.59 -25.60 2.04
N ASN A 268 -2.28 -25.55 1.83
CA ASN A 268 -1.33 -26.35 2.62
C ASN A 268 -1.50 -26.09 4.12
N GLY A 269 -1.64 -27.15 4.89
CA GLY A 269 -1.92 -27.09 6.35
C GLY A 269 -3.41 -26.99 6.70
N LEU A 270 -4.30 -26.90 5.71
CA LEU A 270 -5.75 -26.99 5.86
C LEU A 270 -6.28 -28.34 5.35
N ASN A 271 -7.51 -28.68 5.69
CA ASN A 271 -8.15 -29.90 5.17
C ASN A 271 -8.65 -29.69 3.72
N VAL A 272 -7.70 -29.71 2.79
CA VAL A 272 -7.94 -29.53 1.35
C VAL A 272 -7.51 -30.77 0.59
N ARG A 273 -8.37 -31.36 -0.22
CA ARG A 273 -8.02 -32.47 -1.12
C ARG A 273 -8.41 -32.21 -2.57
N ALA A 274 -7.64 -32.77 -3.48
CA ALA A 274 -7.92 -32.77 -4.91
C ALA A 274 -8.71 -34.01 -5.34
N VAL A 275 -9.54 -33.86 -6.38
CA VAL A 275 -10.22 -34.98 -7.03
C VAL A 275 -10.17 -34.83 -8.56
N GLY A 276 -10.31 -35.96 -9.27
CA GLY A 276 -10.27 -36.00 -10.74
C GLY A 276 -8.90 -35.64 -11.30
N ASP A 277 -8.86 -34.95 -12.44
CA ASP A 277 -7.59 -34.61 -13.11
C ASP A 277 -6.72 -33.64 -12.28
N CYS A 278 -7.32 -32.88 -11.37
CA CYS A 278 -6.60 -32.02 -10.44
C CYS A 278 -5.72 -32.84 -9.46
N ALA A 279 -6.08 -34.09 -9.16
CA ALA A 279 -5.34 -34.97 -8.29
C ALA A 279 -4.24 -35.80 -9.00
N LYS A 280 -4.19 -35.75 -10.35
CA LYS A 280 -3.20 -36.49 -11.12
C LYS A 280 -1.83 -35.77 -11.09
N PRO A 281 -0.73 -36.53 -11.22
CA PRO A 281 0.58 -35.91 -11.41
C PRO A 281 0.62 -35.10 -12.73
N SER A 282 1.43 -34.06 -12.77
CA SER A 282 1.70 -33.32 -14.02
C SER A 282 2.49 -34.18 -14.98
N ASP A 283 2.13 -34.15 -16.25
CA ASP A 283 3.04 -34.58 -17.31
C ASP A 283 4.25 -33.64 -17.33
N ILE A 284 5.41 -34.18 -17.65
CA ILE A 284 6.66 -33.43 -17.76
C ILE A 284 7.05 -33.38 -19.23
N PRO A 285 6.97 -32.22 -19.87
CA PRO A 285 7.35 -32.08 -21.27
C PRO A 285 8.85 -32.30 -21.45
N PRO A 286 9.33 -32.60 -22.67
CA PRO A 286 10.75 -32.61 -22.99
C PRO A 286 11.41 -31.30 -22.58
N CYS A 287 12.72 -31.37 -22.21
CA CYS A 287 13.46 -30.15 -21.87
C CYS A 287 13.53 -29.24 -23.11
N PRO A 288 13.07 -27.98 -23.01
CA PRO A 288 13.09 -27.09 -24.16
C PRO A 288 14.50 -26.65 -24.49
N GLY A 289 14.82 -26.63 -25.82
CA GLY A 289 16.10 -26.19 -26.33
C GLY A 289 16.20 -24.70 -26.63
N SER A 290 15.07 -24.08 -26.94
CA SER A 290 14.95 -22.65 -27.30
C SER A 290 13.53 -22.16 -27.12
N GLY A 291 13.29 -20.84 -27.32
CA GLY A 291 11.97 -20.21 -27.27
C GLY A 291 11.70 -19.48 -25.97
N ILE A 292 10.48 -18.89 -25.89
CA ILE A 292 10.00 -18.17 -24.70
C ILE A 292 9.41 -19.20 -23.74
N LEU A 293 10.02 -19.33 -22.57
CA LEU A 293 9.57 -20.26 -21.53
C LEU A 293 8.43 -19.67 -20.70
N CYS A 294 8.51 -18.38 -20.40
CA CYS A 294 7.49 -17.66 -19.64
C CYS A 294 7.08 -16.37 -20.38
N HIS A 295 5.96 -16.39 -21.07
CA HIS A 295 5.45 -15.23 -21.81
C HIS A 295 5.05 -14.06 -20.89
N CYS A 296 4.52 -14.35 -19.69
CA CYS A 296 4.15 -13.29 -18.74
C CYS A 296 5.32 -12.41 -18.31
N SER A 297 6.52 -12.95 -18.26
CA SER A 297 7.72 -12.25 -17.77
C SER A 297 8.82 -12.15 -18.87
N GLY A 298 8.52 -12.56 -20.10
CA GLY A 298 9.48 -12.51 -21.22
C GLY A 298 10.71 -13.39 -21.04
N VAL A 299 10.64 -14.44 -20.20
CA VAL A 299 11.80 -15.28 -19.88
C VAL A 299 11.98 -16.35 -20.95
N THR A 300 13.15 -16.40 -21.56
CA THR A 300 13.55 -17.39 -22.57
C THR A 300 14.31 -18.57 -21.96
N VAL A 301 14.49 -19.63 -22.74
CA VAL A 301 15.36 -20.75 -22.36
C VAL A 301 16.80 -20.28 -22.17
N ALA A 302 17.27 -19.30 -22.95
CA ALA A 302 18.60 -18.72 -22.80
C ALA A 302 18.78 -17.98 -21.46
N ASP A 303 17.75 -17.27 -20.97
CA ASP A 303 17.75 -16.63 -19.66
C ASP A 303 17.85 -17.69 -18.54
N MET A 304 17.17 -18.82 -18.71
CA MET A 304 17.24 -19.94 -17.78
C MET A 304 18.66 -20.53 -17.74
N ASP A 305 19.33 -20.70 -18.88
CA ASP A 305 20.72 -21.13 -18.94
C ASP A 305 21.68 -20.14 -18.28
N PHE A 306 21.41 -18.85 -18.45
CA PHE A 306 22.21 -17.79 -17.82
C PHE A 306 22.16 -17.85 -16.31
N ILE A 307 20.95 -17.96 -15.71
CA ILE A 307 20.80 -18.02 -14.25
C ILE A 307 21.24 -19.36 -13.67
N TRP A 308 21.04 -20.47 -14.40
CA TRP A 308 21.58 -21.78 -14.02
C TRP A 308 23.10 -21.73 -13.83
N LYS A 309 23.81 -21.13 -14.77
CA LYS A 309 25.28 -20.93 -14.68
C LYS A 309 25.72 -20.06 -13.51
N ARG A 310 24.80 -19.28 -12.93
CA ARG A 310 25.04 -18.46 -11.74
C ARG A 310 24.67 -19.15 -10.43
N GLY A 311 24.31 -20.43 -10.48
CA GLY A 311 24.02 -21.25 -9.29
C GLY A 311 22.58 -21.23 -8.82
N PHE A 312 21.62 -20.70 -9.62
CA PHE A 312 20.20 -20.74 -9.30
C PHE A 312 19.61 -22.08 -9.75
N HIS A 313 19.65 -23.09 -8.90
CA HIS A 313 19.27 -24.46 -9.21
C HIS A 313 17.94 -24.87 -8.58
N GLU A 314 17.42 -24.13 -7.62
CA GLU A 314 16.14 -24.39 -6.99
C GLU A 314 15.01 -23.61 -7.65
N LEU A 315 13.84 -24.26 -7.80
CA LEU A 315 12.67 -23.70 -8.45
C LEU A 315 12.24 -22.35 -7.85
N GLU A 316 12.23 -22.22 -6.51
CA GLU A 316 11.90 -20.97 -5.83
C GLU A 316 12.92 -19.85 -6.10
N LEU A 317 14.19 -20.18 -6.18
CA LEU A 317 15.24 -19.21 -6.52
C LEU A 317 15.18 -18.79 -7.98
N VAL A 318 14.95 -19.74 -8.89
CA VAL A 318 14.72 -19.46 -10.32
C VAL A 318 13.54 -18.49 -10.50
N LYS A 319 12.40 -18.79 -9.85
CA LYS A 319 11.22 -17.90 -9.86
C LYS A 319 11.56 -16.49 -9.38
N ARG A 320 12.31 -16.34 -8.28
CA ARG A 320 12.70 -15.03 -7.76
C ARG A 320 13.68 -14.27 -8.66
N ALA A 321 14.59 -14.99 -9.30
CA ALA A 321 15.59 -14.39 -10.19
C ALA A 321 15.02 -13.94 -11.53
N THR A 322 13.95 -14.61 -12.02
CA THR A 322 13.40 -14.40 -13.38
C THR A 322 11.96 -13.88 -13.39
N LEU A 323 11.25 -13.95 -12.26
CA LEU A 323 9.80 -13.76 -12.15
C LEU A 323 8.97 -14.79 -12.93
N ALA A 324 9.59 -15.83 -13.54
CA ALA A 324 8.84 -16.89 -14.20
C ALA A 324 7.88 -17.58 -13.23
N GLY A 325 6.64 -17.77 -13.63
CA GLY A 325 5.58 -18.36 -12.81
C GLY A 325 4.84 -17.41 -11.89
N THR A 326 5.18 -16.10 -11.86
CA THR A 326 4.52 -15.10 -11.01
C THR A 326 3.52 -14.22 -11.77
N GLY A 327 3.49 -14.31 -13.09
CA GLY A 327 2.61 -13.52 -13.93
C GLY A 327 1.16 -13.98 -13.90
N THR A 328 0.34 -13.45 -14.81
CA THR A 328 -1.11 -13.63 -14.87
C THR A 328 -1.58 -15.08 -14.95
N CYS A 329 -0.79 -15.99 -15.53
CA CYS A 329 -1.11 -17.43 -15.60
C CYS A 329 -0.70 -18.21 -14.33
N GLN A 330 -0.05 -17.59 -13.35
CA GLN A 330 0.39 -18.19 -12.08
C GLN A 330 1.20 -19.49 -12.27
N GLY A 331 1.96 -19.56 -13.37
CA GLY A 331 2.84 -20.70 -13.67
C GLY A 331 2.19 -21.85 -14.43
N SER A 332 0.87 -21.82 -14.71
CA SER A 332 0.20 -22.94 -15.42
C SER A 332 0.82 -23.23 -16.78
N ALA A 333 1.32 -22.22 -17.51
CA ALA A 333 1.98 -22.38 -18.78
C ALA A 333 3.46 -22.77 -18.67
N CYS A 334 4.22 -22.21 -17.72
CA CYS A 334 5.68 -22.33 -17.69
C CYS A 334 6.23 -23.34 -16.66
N LEU A 335 5.50 -23.64 -15.58
CA LEU A 335 5.98 -24.49 -14.49
C LEU A 335 6.40 -25.90 -14.93
N PRO A 336 5.66 -26.62 -15.79
CA PRO A 336 6.09 -27.93 -16.29
C PRO A 336 7.46 -27.87 -17.00
N HIS A 337 7.68 -26.83 -17.80
CA HIS A 337 8.92 -26.63 -18.55
C HIS A 337 10.08 -26.22 -17.65
N ILE A 338 9.88 -25.37 -16.64
CA ILE A 338 10.91 -25.01 -15.67
C ILE A 338 11.37 -26.28 -14.93
N ARG A 339 10.41 -27.10 -14.50
CA ARG A 339 10.71 -28.38 -13.82
C ARG A 339 11.49 -29.35 -14.70
N SER A 340 11.08 -29.47 -15.98
CA SER A 340 11.78 -30.27 -16.99
C SER A 340 13.20 -29.74 -17.23
N PHE A 341 13.36 -28.41 -17.37
CA PHE A 341 14.67 -27.77 -17.55
C PHE A 341 15.63 -28.08 -16.41
N LEU A 342 15.16 -27.96 -15.15
CA LEU A 342 15.97 -28.24 -13.96
C LEU A 342 16.31 -29.73 -13.86
N ALA A 343 15.35 -30.63 -14.05
CA ALA A 343 15.55 -32.07 -13.97
C ALA A 343 16.52 -32.59 -15.03
N ASN A 344 16.50 -32.05 -16.25
CA ASN A 344 17.42 -32.45 -17.34
C ASN A 344 18.89 -32.13 -17.06
N ARG A 345 19.16 -31.19 -16.12
CA ARG A 345 20.51 -30.80 -15.74
C ARG A 345 21.08 -31.61 -14.56
N GLY A 346 20.50 -32.74 -14.24
CA GLY A 346 20.93 -33.65 -13.18
C GLY A 346 20.32 -33.36 -11.81
N GLU A 347 19.40 -32.42 -11.72
CA GLU A 347 18.63 -32.14 -10.51
C GLU A 347 17.42 -33.09 -10.38
N VAL A 348 17.00 -33.33 -9.16
CA VAL A 348 15.78 -34.10 -8.91
C VAL A 348 14.57 -33.28 -9.39
N LEU A 349 13.54 -33.95 -9.92
CA LEU A 349 12.29 -33.28 -10.28
C LEU A 349 11.68 -32.62 -9.05
N GLN A 350 11.79 -31.30 -8.99
CA GLN A 350 11.39 -30.52 -7.82
C GLN A 350 9.85 -30.40 -7.74
N ALA A 351 9.34 -30.30 -6.51
CA ALA A 351 7.94 -30.02 -6.29
C ALA A 351 7.54 -28.65 -6.87
N PRO A 352 6.29 -28.44 -7.28
CA PRO A 352 5.81 -27.13 -7.66
C PRO A 352 6.02 -26.10 -6.54
N PHE A 353 6.27 -24.84 -6.91
CA PHE A 353 6.41 -23.76 -5.94
C PHE A 353 5.08 -23.50 -5.17
N THR A 354 5.19 -22.91 -4.00
CA THR A 354 4.02 -22.52 -3.19
C THR A 354 3.12 -21.56 -3.97
N ALA A 355 1.84 -21.91 -4.12
CA ALA A 355 0.82 -20.99 -4.63
C ALA A 355 0.36 -20.06 -3.51
N ARG A 356 0.09 -18.82 -3.85
CA ARG A 356 -0.35 -17.78 -2.91
C ARG A 356 -1.59 -17.07 -3.45
N PRO A 357 -2.49 -16.59 -2.57
CA PRO A 357 -3.53 -15.67 -2.99
C PRO A 357 -2.91 -14.37 -3.53
N VAL A 358 -3.43 -13.75 -4.57
CA VAL A 358 -4.64 -14.11 -5.34
C VAL A 358 -4.23 -14.84 -6.61
N THR A 359 -5.10 -15.73 -7.13
CA THR A 359 -4.81 -16.50 -8.36
C THR A 359 -5.28 -15.81 -9.64
N LYS A 360 -6.06 -14.74 -9.52
CA LYS A 360 -6.68 -14.01 -10.63
C LYS A 360 -6.55 -12.50 -10.43
N GLN A 361 -6.67 -11.75 -11.52
CA GLN A 361 -6.70 -10.30 -11.45
C GLN A 361 -7.97 -9.83 -10.74
N LEU A 362 -7.81 -8.88 -9.84
CA LEU A 362 -8.89 -8.27 -9.07
C LEU A 362 -8.82 -6.76 -9.18
N THR A 363 -9.96 -6.11 -9.16
CA THR A 363 -10.02 -4.66 -8.99
C THR A 363 -9.67 -4.28 -7.55
N MET A 364 -9.32 -3.01 -7.33
CA MET A 364 -9.05 -2.50 -5.97
C MET A 364 -10.29 -2.62 -5.06
N GLY A 365 -11.51 -2.43 -5.62
CA GLY A 365 -12.75 -2.62 -4.88
C GLY A 365 -12.97 -4.07 -4.42
N GLU A 366 -12.66 -5.05 -5.28
CA GLU A 366 -12.74 -6.48 -4.95
C GLU A 366 -11.69 -6.89 -3.90
N ILE A 367 -10.46 -6.35 -3.97
CA ILE A 367 -9.42 -6.60 -2.96
C ILE A 367 -9.81 -5.99 -1.60
N ALA A 368 -10.41 -4.79 -1.62
CA ALA A 368 -10.85 -4.10 -0.42
C ALA A 368 -12.16 -4.66 0.17
N ALA A 369 -12.85 -5.55 -0.57
CA ALA A 369 -14.13 -6.11 -0.15
C ALA A 369 -14.02 -6.81 1.22
N GLY A 370 -14.87 -6.43 2.17
CA GLY A 370 -14.85 -6.95 3.54
C GLY A 370 -13.61 -6.57 4.35
N ALA A 371 -12.74 -5.71 3.82
CA ALA A 371 -11.73 -5.11 4.64
C ALA A 371 -12.44 -4.42 5.81
N GLN A 372 -12.12 -4.81 7.03
CA GLN A 372 -12.46 -4.01 8.18
C GLN A 372 -11.66 -2.72 8.01
N HIS A 373 -12.33 -1.69 7.53
CA HIS A 373 -11.78 -0.36 7.63
C HIS A 373 -11.55 -0.14 9.12
N HIS A 374 -10.32 -0.12 9.56
CA HIS A 374 -10.01 0.58 10.79
C HIS A 374 -10.55 1.98 10.55
N ALA A 375 -11.73 2.22 11.11
CA ALA A 375 -12.37 3.51 10.96
C ALA A 375 -11.32 4.54 11.35
N THR A 376 -10.92 5.40 10.40
CA THR A 376 -9.97 6.46 10.70
C THR A 376 -10.57 7.27 11.85
N PRO A 377 -9.89 7.37 13.00
CA PRO A 377 -10.45 8.02 14.16
C PRO A 377 -10.84 9.46 13.84
N ARG A 378 -11.94 9.88 14.45
CA ARG A 378 -12.47 11.23 14.34
C ARG A 378 -12.47 11.86 15.72
N THR A 379 -12.23 13.16 15.79
CA THR A 379 -12.43 13.90 17.05
C THR A 379 -13.92 14.10 17.31
N ALA A 380 -14.26 14.45 18.53
CA ALA A 380 -15.65 14.80 18.87
C ALA A 380 -16.15 16.07 18.14
N LEU A 381 -15.23 16.83 17.55
CA LEU A 381 -15.53 18.05 16.79
C LEU A 381 -15.67 17.83 15.28
N HIS A 382 -15.49 16.58 14.79
CA HIS A 382 -15.50 16.28 13.36
C HIS A 382 -16.70 16.88 12.60
N ASP A 383 -17.90 16.65 13.11
CA ASP A 383 -19.12 17.15 12.46
C ASP A 383 -19.27 18.68 12.58
N GLU A 384 -18.71 19.29 13.63
CA GLU A 384 -18.67 20.76 13.75
C GLU A 384 -17.72 21.37 12.71
N HIS A 385 -16.59 20.74 12.43
CA HIS A 385 -15.67 21.17 11.37
C HIS A 385 -16.34 21.10 10.01
N LEU A 386 -17.04 19.99 9.68
CA LEU A 386 -17.78 19.86 8.43
C LEU A 386 -18.87 20.94 8.29
N LYS A 387 -19.62 21.26 9.37
CA LYS A 387 -20.63 22.33 9.37
C LYS A 387 -20.02 23.72 9.13
N LEU A 388 -18.78 23.92 9.55
CA LEU A 388 -18.03 25.16 9.31
C LEU A 388 -17.38 25.22 7.92
N GLY A 389 -17.58 24.20 7.08
CA GLY A 389 -17.04 24.13 5.72
C GLY A 389 -15.58 23.70 5.66
N ALA A 390 -15.06 23.02 6.70
CA ALA A 390 -13.69 22.55 6.70
C ALA A 390 -13.42 21.50 5.60
N GLN A 391 -12.32 21.66 4.91
CA GLN A 391 -11.70 20.58 4.14
C GLN A 391 -10.98 19.65 5.12
N MET A 392 -11.37 18.36 5.10
CA MET A 392 -10.81 17.36 6.02
C MET A 392 -9.72 16.56 5.33
N ASP A 393 -8.65 16.23 6.06
CA ASP A 393 -7.58 15.37 5.57
C ASP A 393 -7.16 14.34 6.63
N ARG A 394 -6.50 13.26 6.18
CA ARG A 394 -6.00 12.17 7.04
C ARG A 394 -4.56 12.45 7.46
N ILE A 395 -4.37 12.99 8.64
CA ILE A 395 -3.04 13.39 9.15
C ILE A 395 -2.78 12.77 10.52
N GLY A 396 -1.64 12.10 10.68
CA GLY A 396 -1.28 11.40 11.92
C GLY A 396 -2.26 10.28 12.29
N GLY A 397 -2.89 9.66 11.28
CA GLY A 397 -3.86 8.58 11.46
C GLY A 397 -5.29 9.04 11.79
N TRP A 398 -5.57 10.34 11.80
CA TRP A 398 -6.87 10.92 12.16
C TRP A 398 -7.47 11.74 11.02
N TRP A 399 -8.82 11.84 10.95
CA TRP A 399 -9.49 12.88 10.18
C TRP A 399 -9.37 14.20 10.91
N ARG A 400 -8.75 15.21 10.26
CA ARG A 400 -8.48 16.54 10.84
C ARG A 400 -8.86 17.64 9.86
N PRO A 401 -9.31 18.82 10.34
CA PRO A 401 -9.53 19.96 9.46
C PRO A 401 -8.19 20.44 8.89
N TRP A 402 -8.05 20.38 7.57
CA TRP A 402 -6.89 20.90 6.87
C TRP A 402 -6.95 22.43 6.79
N ASN A 403 -8.06 22.97 6.27
CA ASN A 403 -8.38 24.41 6.30
C ASN A 403 -9.89 24.64 6.29
N TYR A 404 -10.32 25.92 6.44
CA TYR A 404 -11.71 26.36 6.38
C TYR A 404 -11.98 27.25 5.16
N GLY A 405 -11.19 27.07 4.09
CA GLY A 405 -11.41 27.70 2.78
C GLY A 405 -10.61 28.99 2.52
N ASN A 406 -10.18 29.70 3.56
CA ASN A 406 -9.31 30.87 3.43
C ASN A 406 -8.17 30.84 4.45
N ILE A 407 -7.06 30.27 4.03
CA ILE A 407 -5.87 30.06 4.87
C ILE A 407 -5.29 31.38 5.38
N GLU A 408 -5.32 32.43 4.58
CA GLU A 408 -4.80 33.73 4.94
C GLU A 408 -5.63 34.37 6.06
N GLU A 409 -6.94 34.23 6.03
CA GLU A 409 -7.82 34.68 7.14
C GLU A 409 -7.60 33.87 8.41
N GLU A 410 -7.40 32.56 8.31
CA GLU A 410 -7.07 31.70 9.44
C GLU A 410 -5.73 32.10 10.06
N TYR A 411 -4.72 32.35 9.24
CA TYR A 411 -3.40 32.79 9.64
C TYR A 411 -3.47 34.14 10.40
N TRP A 412 -4.12 35.16 9.81
CA TRP A 412 -4.20 36.48 10.42
C TRP A 412 -5.06 36.49 11.67
N ALA A 413 -6.09 35.63 11.77
CA ALA A 413 -6.83 35.47 13.02
C ALA A 413 -5.94 35.05 14.20
N VAL A 414 -4.96 34.17 13.93
CA VAL A 414 -3.95 33.77 14.95
C VAL A 414 -2.98 34.92 15.27
N ARG A 415 -2.53 35.68 14.25
CA ARG A 415 -1.51 36.72 14.44
C ARG A 415 -2.07 38.02 15.07
N GLU A 416 -3.32 38.38 14.80
CA GLU A 416 -3.90 39.70 15.11
C GLU A 416 -5.12 39.67 16.01
N ALA A 417 -5.82 38.52 16.10
CA ALA A 417 -7.06 38.41 16.86
C ALA A 417 -7.02 37.22 17.84
N VAL A 418 -7.93 36.28 17.69
CA VAL A 418 -7.95 35.00 18.41
C VAL A 418 -8.50 33.89 17.50
N SER A 419 -7.92 32.72 17.60
CA SER A 419 -8.34 31.57 16.80
C SER A 419 -8.48 30.31 17.65
N LEU A 420 -9.35 29.40 17.22
CA LEU A 420 -9.54 28.08 17.82
C LEU A 420 -9.02 26.99 16.88
N GLY A 421 -8.21 26.08 17.41
CA GLY A 421 -7.73 24.88 16.71
C GLY A 421 -8.11 23.60 17.42
N ASP A 422 -8.53 22.58 16.67
CA ASP A 422 -8.74 21.24 17.24
C ASP A 422 -7.41 20.47 17.29
N VAL A 423 -6.86 20.33 18.49
CA VAL A 423 -5.65 19.57 18.79
C VAL A 423 -5.95 18.28 19.59
N SER A 424 -7.20 17.83 19.54
CA SER A 424 -7.67 16.63 20.25
C SER A 424 -6.95 15.33 19.83
N THR A 425 -6.30 15.33 18.69
CA THR A 425 -5.58 14.16 18.16
C THR A 425 -4.20 13.93 18.78
N LEU A 426 -3.63 14.96 19.42
CA LEU A 426 -2.36 14.82 20.14
C LEU A 426 -2.43 13.71 21.19
N GLY A 427 -1.41 12.89 21.25
CA GLY A 427 -1.30 11.83 22.26
C GLY A 427 -1.38 12.42 23.68
N LYS A 428 -2.21 11.85 24.53
CA LYS A 428 -2.39 12.25 25.93
C LYS A 428 -2.31 11.00 26.81
N MET A 429 -1.22 10.86 27.54
CA MET A 429 -1.02 9.72 28.44
C MET A 429 -0.89 10.20 29.88
N GLN A 430 -1.49 9.46 30.77
CA GLN A 430 -1.30 9.60 32.21
C GLN A 430 -0.38 8.49 32.70
N VAL A 431 0.72 8.86 33.31
CA VAL A 431 1.62 7.95 34.02
C VAL A 431 1.47 8.22 35.51
N SER A 432 1.17 7.20 36.29
CA SER A 432 0.94 7.32 37.72
C SER A 432 1.41 6.07 38.48
N GLY A 433 1.81 6.24 39.71
CA GLY A 433 2.32 5.18 40.58
C GLY A 433 3.54 5.63 41.38
N PRO A 434 3.99 4.85 42.37
CA PRO A 434 5.14 5.17 43.17
C PRO A 434 6.42 5.32 42.32
N ASP A 435 6.57 4.52 41.25
CA ASP A 435 7.77 4.52 40.41
C ASP A 435 7.63 5.39 39.14
N ALA A 436 6.57 6.23 39.06
CA ALA A 436 6.32 7.06 37.87
C ALA A 436 7.49 8.01 37.57
N LEU A 437 8.08 8.61 38.60
CA LEU A 437 9.26 9.46 38.43
C LEU A 437 10.46 8.66 37.93
N GLU A 438 10.70 7.47 38.49
CA GLU A 438 11.83 6.62 38.13
C GLU A 438 11.72 6.19 36.65
N LEU A 439 10.55 5.75 36.20
CA LEU A 439 10.29 5.43 34.80
C LEU A 439 10.67 6.60 33.88
N LEU A 440 10.15 7.78 34.17
CA LEU A 440 10.37 8.96 33.33
C LEU A 440 11.83 9.45 33.39
N GLU A 441 12.50 9.33 34.52
CA GLU A 441 13.94 9.66 34.64
C GLU A 441 14.80 8.69 33.82
N ARG A 442 14.47 7.41 33.77
CA ARG A 442 15.23 6.44 32.98
C ARG A 442 14.97 6.58 31.46
N LEU A 443 13.75 6.93 31.06
CA LEU A 443 13.37 7.04 29.65
C LEU A 443 13.85 8.33 28.98
N TYR A 444 13.71 9.45 29.65
CA TYR A 444 13.93 10.76 29.03
C TYR A 444 15.32 11.33 29.32
N PRO A 445 15.97 11.96 28.33
CA PRO A 445 17.25 12.64 28.56
C PRO A 445 17.13 13.89 29.44
N THR A 446 15.92 14.39 29.64
CA THR A 446 15.60 15.53 30.51
C THR A 446 15.55 15.10 31.97
N GLN A 447 16.03 15.93 32.88
CA GLN A 447 15.92 15.69 34.33
C GLN A 447 14.51 16.03 34.81
N VAL A 448 13.68 15.01 34.95
CA VAL A 448 12.22 15.11 35.25
C VAL A 448 11.98 15.56 36.69
N SER A 449 12.80 15.10 37.63
CA SER A 449 12.73 15.45 39.06
C SER A 449 12.78 16.96 39.31
N THR A 450 13.38 17.76 38.41
CA THR A 450 13.45 19.22 38.51
C THR A 450 12.17 19.94 38.06
N ILE A 451 11.22 19.22 37.49
CA ILE A 451 9.92 19.77 37.07
C ILE A 451 9.07 19.97 38.33
N LYS A 452 8.66 21.21 38.59
CA LYS A 452 7.79 21.55 39.74
C LYS A 452 6.35 21.20 39.41
N GLN A 453 5.55 20.87 40.41
CA GLN A 453 4.11 20.64 40.27
C GLN A 453 3.42 21.82 39.56
N GLY A 454 2.50 21.54 38.62
CA GLY A 454 1.82 22.54 37.79
C GLY A 454 2.71 23.11 36.67
N ARG A 455 3.90 22.55 36.43
CA ARG A 455 4.80 22.95 35.35
C ARG A 455 4.88 21.86 34.29
N SER A 456 5.12 22.29 33.05
CA SER A 456 5.36 21.44 31.90
C SER A 456 6.75 21.68 31.33
N ARG A 457 7.34 20.70 30.69
CA ARG A 457 8.64 20.81 30.01
C ARG A 457 8.57 20.06 28.67
N TYR A 458 9.10 20.69 27.63
CA TYR A 458 9.34 20.02 26.37
C TYR A 458 10.45 18.98 26.50
N VAL A 459 10.26 17.83 25.91
CA VAL A 459 11.15 16.68 26.02
C VAL A 459 11.26 15.95 24.69
N LEU A 460 12.41 15.31 24.47
CA LEU A 460 12.62 14.34 23.39
C LEU A 460 12.57 12.93 23.97
N LEU A 461 11.94 12.00 23.28
CA LEU A 461 12.03 10.57 23.52
C LEU A 461 13.09 10.00 22.58
N LEU A 462 14.07 9.29 23.14
CA LEU A 462 15.16 8.68 22.36
C LEU A 462 15.04 7.16 22.40
N ASP A 463 15.55 6.50 21.34
CA ASP A 463 15.81 5.07 21.36
C ASP A 463 17.21 4.75 21.93
N GLU A 464 17.56 3.47 22.05
CA GLU A 464 18.85 3.03 22.61
C GLU A 464 20.05 3.43 21.74
N ARG A 465 19.81 3.76 20.47
CA ARG A 465 20.81 4.28 19.53
C ARG A 465 21.01 5.78 19.65
N GLY A 466 20.21 6.46 20.50
CA GLY A 466 20.25 7.91 20.72
C GLY A 466 19.55 8.70 19.63
N TYR A 467 18.71 8.07 18.84
CA TYR A 467 17.89 8.74 17.82
C TYR A 467 16.58 9.25 18.41
N VAL A 468 16.12 10.39 17.90
CA VAL A 468 14.84 10.99 18.31
C VAL A 468 13.71 10.21 17.65
N VAL A 469 12.88 9.58 18.47
CA VAL A 469 11.73 8.79 18.01
C VAL A 469 10.41 9.49 18.24
N GLU A 470 10.36 10.45 19.18
CA GLU A 470 9.16 11.24 19.47
C GLU A 470 9.53 12.50 20.26
N ASP A 471 8.62 13.48 20.31
CA ASP A 471 8.72 14.65 21.17
C ASP A 471 7.39 14.95 21.86
N GLY A 472 7.41 15.85 22.80
CA GLY A 472 6.19 16.27 23.48
C GLY A 472 6.47 16.98 24.81
N LEU A 473 5.53 16.88 25.73
CA LEU A 473 5.61 17.50 27.03
C LEU A 473 5.56 16.47 28.16
N ILE A 474 6.34 16.70 29.21
CA ILE A 474 6.10 16.11 30.54
C ILE A 474 5.52 17.20 31.44
N CYS A 475 4.33 16.93 31.98
CA CYS A 475 3.59 17.82 32.87
C CYS A 475 3.44 17.16 34.23
N LYS A 476 4.04 17.77 35.28
CA LYS A 476 3.96 17.20 36.63
C LYS A 476 2.67 17.64 37.33
N ASP A 477 1.75 16.68 37.48
CA ASP A 477 0.46 16.90 38.16
C ASP A 477 0.58 16.75 39.68
N SER A 478 1.37 15.77 40.13
CA SER A 478 1.76 15.55 41.55
C SER A 478 3.09 14.81 41.61
N ASP A 479 3.55 14.41 42.76
CA ASP A 479 4.80 13.67 42.91
C ASP A 479 4.74 12.26 42.29
N THR A 480 3.54 11.68 42.17
CA THR A 480 3.32 10.35 41.65
C THR A 480 2.42 10.31 40.39
N ARG A 481 2.15 11.48 39.78
CA ARG A 481 1.31 11.57 38.60
C ARG A 481 1.84 12.59 37.62
N TYR A 482 1.93 12.16 36.34
CA TYR A 482 2.39 12.94 35.21
C TYR A 482 1.44 12.83 34.04
N THR A 483 1.23 13.92 33.31
CA THR A 483 0.59 13.91 32.00
C THR A 483 1.67 14.06 30.94
N LEU A 484 1.68 13.18 29.96
CA LEU A 484 2.57 13.24 28.80
C LEU A 484 1.74 13.59 27.56
N THR A 485 2.33 14.39 26.66
CA THR A 485 1.75 14.61 25.34
C THR A 485 2.72 14.13 24.27
N PHE A 486 2.20 13.73 23.12
CA PHE A 486 2.93 13.19 21.97
C PHE A 486 2.31 13.69 20.68
N THR A 487 3.02 13.51 19.57
CA THR A 487 2.43 13.76 18.25
C THR A 487 1.23 12.83 18.01
N SER A 488 0.34 13.22 17.11
CA SER A 488 -0.84 12.39 16.78
C SER A 488 -0.43 11.03 16.18
N GLY A 489 0.63 11.01 15.38
CA GLY A 489 1.12 9.78 14.73
C GLY A 489 1.97 8.90 15.63
N GLY A 490 2.75 9.49 16.56
CA GLY A 490 3.66 8.76 17.44
C GLY A 490 3.04 8.21 18.72
N SER A 491 1.81 8.60 19.02
CA SER A 491 1.13 8.29 20.30
C SER A 491 1.09 6.79 20.63
N SER A 492 0.78 5.94 19.64
CA SER A 492 0.69 4.47 19.86
C SER A 492 2.07 3.85 20.09
N PHE A 493 3.08 4.30 19.36
CA PHE A 493 4.46 3.87 19.58
C PHE A 493 4.94 4.26 20.98
N ALA A 494 4.70 5.52 21.37
CA ALA A 494 5.11 6.02 22.68
C ALA A 494 4.44 5.25 23.83
N GLU A 495 3.17 4.86 23.69
CA GLU A 495 2.48 4.02 24.68
C GLU A 495 3.16 2.66 24.84
N LEU A 496 3.44 1.96 23.73
CA LEU A 496 4.13 0.67 23.74
C LEU A 496 5.53 0.82 24.36
N TRP A 497 6.28 1.81 23.94
CA TRP A 497 7.61 2.09 24.47
C TRP A 497 7.63 2.31 26.00
N LEU A 498 6.69 3.10 26.51
CA LEU A 498 6.54 3.34 27.94
C LEU A 498 6.20 2.02 28.71
N ARG A 499 5.31 1.21 28.15
CA ARG A 499 4.88 -0.06 28.76
C ARG A 499 6.01 -1.09 28.78
N ASP A 500 6.67 -1.30 27.63
CA ASP A 500 7.74 -2.29 27.51
C ASP A 500 8.87 -2.03 28.51
N TRP A 501 9.27 -0.76 28.64
CA TRP A 501 10.31 -0.41 29.61
C TRP A 501 9.83 -0.50 31.06
N ALA A 502 8.60 -0.09 31.35
CA ALA A 502 8.04 -0.21 32.69
C ALA A 502 7.96 -1.67 33.14
N GLU A 503 7.48 -2.55 32.25
CA GLU A 503 7.39 -3.99 32.51
C GLU A 503 8.80 -4.61 32.59
N GLY A 504 9.69 -4.31 31.66
CA GLY A 504 11.07 -4.82 31.63
C GLY A 504 11.89 -4.45 32.88
N TRP A 505 11.58 -3.32 33.50
CA TRP A 505 12.22 -2.88 34.77
C TRP A 505 11.45 -3.28 36.03
N GLY A 506 10.27 -3.88 35.87
CA GLY A 506 9.43 -4.29 37.02
C GLY A 506 8.91 -3.13 37.87
N LEU A 507 8.61 -1.96 37.25
CA LEU A 507 8.20 -0.76 37.94
C LEU A 507 6.69 -0.76 38.26
N ASP A 508 6.31 -0.31 39.46
CA ASP A 508 4.91 -0.13 39.87
C ASP A 508 4.36 1.20 39.32
N VAL A 509 3.93 1.15 38.06
CA VAL A 509 3.33 2.28 37.36
C VAL A 509 2.06 1.87 36.62
N ARG A 510 1.15 2.84 36.48
CA ARG A 510 -0.05 2.73 35.64
C ARG A 510 0.05 3.72 34.50
N ILE A 511 0.05 3.20 33.28
CA ILE A 511 0.08 3.99 32.04
C ILE A 511 -1.29 3.91 31.42
N MET A 512 -1.96 5.05 31.27
CA MET A 512 -3.31 5.16 30.74
C MET A 512 -3.31 6.10 29.54
N ASN A 513 -3.64 5.57 28.37
CA ASN A 513 -3.89 6.38 27.18
C ASN A 513 -5.24 7.09 27.29
N ARG A 514 -5.22 8.41 27.31
CA ARG A 514 -6.39 9.28 27.47
C ARG A 514 -6.78 9.99 26.16
N THR A 515 -6.09 9.69 25.05
CA THR A 515 -6.24 10.42 23.78
C THR A 515 -7.68 10.45 23.31
N MET A 516 -8.38 9.29 23.34
CA MET A 516 -9.78 9.20 22.88
C MET A 516 -10.79 9.75 23.90
N SER A 517 -10.44 9.83 25.19
CA SER A 517 -11.35 10.28 26.25
C SER A 517 -11.25 11.78 26.54
N LEU A 518 -10.22 12.45 26.03
CA LEU A 518 -9.98 13.88 26.22
C LEU A 518 -9.94 14.60 24.87
N GLY A 519 -10.83 15.56 24.69
CA GLY A 519 -10.67 16.59 23.68
C GLY A 519 -9.60 17.61 24.08
N ALA A 520 -9.07 18.35 23.11
CA ALA A 520 -8.16 19.45 23.34
C ALA A 520 -8.43 20.58 22.32
N ILE A 521 -8.76 21.76 22.80
CA ILE A 521 -8.95 22.95 21.99
C ILE A 521 -7.80 23.92 22.25
N ASN A 522 -7.11 24.31 21.18
CA ASN A 522 -6.12 25.37 21.21
C ASN A 522 -6.83 26.72 21.06
N VAL A 523 -6.57 27.66 21.97
CA VAL A 523 -7.02 29.04 21.93
C VAL A 523 -5.78 29.91 21.77
N THR A 524 -5.59 30.51 20.61
CA THR A 524 -4.33 31.17 20.25
C THR A 524 -4.55 32.55 19.62
N GLY A 525 -3.67 33.47 19.88
CA GLY A 525 -3.66 34.83 19.37
C GLY A 525 -3.63 35.90 20.46
N PRO A 526 -3.37 37.18 20.11
CA PRO A 526 -3.23 38.29 21.08
C PRO A 526 -4.45 38.41 22.01
N LEU A 527 -5.66 38.14 21.52
CA LEU A 527 -6.90 38.26 22.27
C LEU A 527 -7.31 36.96 23.00
N ALA A 528 -6.45 35.94 23.03
CA ALA A 528 -6.77 34.64 23.66
C ALA A 528 -7.10 34.77 25.17
N LYS A 529 -6.39 35.67 25.92
CA LYS A 529 -6.69 35.91 27.33
C LYS A 529 -8.07 36.56 27.50
N GLU A 530 -8.45 37.47 26.60
CA GLU A 530 -9.73 38.16 26.66
C GLU A 530 -10.88 37.18 26.39
N LEU A 531 -10.72 36.30 25.41
CA LEU A 531 -11.71 35.24 25.16
C LEU A 531 -11.85 34.31 26.35
N LEU A 532 -10.74 33.89 26.97
CA LEU A 532 -10.81 33.03 28.15
C LEU A 532 -11.41 33.75 29.37
N ALA A 533 -11.18 35.04 29.54
CA ALA A 533 -11.82 35.85 30.60
C ALA A 533 -13.35 35.85 30.41
N LYS A 534 -13.85 36.08 29.18
CA LYS A 534 -15.27 35.95 28.85
C LYS A 534 -15.83 34.54 29.12
N ALA A 535 -14.97 33.51 29.01
CA ALA A 535 -15.35 32.12 29.32
C ALA A 535 -15.18 31.76 30.81
N GLY A 536 -14.90 32.75 31.70
CA GLY A 536 -14.79 32.57 33.15
C GLY A 536 -13.39 32.25 33.67
N PHE A 537 -12.34 32.38 32.84
CA PHE A 537 -10.96 32.12 33.26
C PHE A 537 -10.09 33.36 33.26
N GLU A 538 -9.89 33.93 34.42
CA GLU A 538 -9.02 35.11 34.63
C GLU A 538 -7.74 34.78 35.41
N LYS A 539 -7.57 33.54 35.87
CA LYS A 539 -6.40 33.13 36.66
C LYS A 539 -5.12 33.29 35.86
N PRO A 540 -4.14 34.06 36.36
CA PRO A 540 -2.86 34.20 35.68
C PRO A 540 -2.06 32.90 35.78
N ILE A 541 -1.64 32.38 34.64
CA ILE A 541 -0.70 31.25 34.54
C ILE A 541 0.48 31.66 33.67
N LYS A 542 1.70 31.27 34.07
CA LYS A 542 2.93 31.59 33.32
C LYS A 542 3.13 30.60 32.17
N TYR A 543 3.93 31.01 31.20
CA TYR A 543 4.34 30.12 30.10
C TYR A 543 4.90 28.78 30.64
N MET A 544 4.51 27.68 30.03
CA MET A 544 4.80 26.30 30.46
C MET A 544 4.26 25.97 31.88
N GLN A 545 3.12 26.55 32.24
CA GLN A 545 2.32 26.13 33.41
C GLN A 545 0.99 25.53 32.98
N HIS A 546 0.42 24.69 33.84
CA HIS A 546 -0.92 24.19 33.71
C HIS A 546 -1.69 24.27 35.05
N THR A 547 -3.00 24.31 34.96
CA THR A 547 -3.90 24.33 36.11
C THR A 547 -5.26 23.72 35.75
N MET A 548 -5.99 23.27 36.75
CA MET A 548 -7.41 22.91 36.55
C MET A 548 -8.27 24.16 36.67
N ALA A 549 -9.25 24.31 35.78
CA ALA A 549 -10.21 25.39 35.79
C ALA A 549 -11.50 24.95 35.11
N GLU A 550 -12.56 25.73 35.31
CA GLU A 550 -13.80 25.61 34.54
C GLU A 550 -13.80 26.67 33.43
N ILE A 551 -14.08 26.29 32.21
CA ILE A 551 -14.13 27.16 31.04
C ILE A 551 -15.54 27.05 30.42
N ALA A 552 -16.31 28.11 30.46
CA ALA A 552 -17.70 28.10 29.97
C ALA A 552 -18.51 26.92 30.52
N GLY A 553 -18.36 26.58 31.81
CA GLY A 553 -19.03 25.46 32.47
C GLY A 553 -18.42 24.07 32.21
N VAL A 554 -17.31 23.98 31.51
CA VAL A 554 -16.63 22.71 31.22
C VAL A 554 -15.35 22.58 32.05
N PRO A 555 -15.14 21.47 32.80
CA PRO A 555 -13.90 21.24 33.53
C PRO A 555 -12.74 21.01 32.56
N CYS A 556 -11.75 21.87 32.61
CA CYS A 556 -10.58 21.85 31.75
C CYS A 556 -9.27 21.79 32.52
N LYS A 557 -8.31 21.06 32.02
CA LYS A 557 -6.91 21.26 32.34
C LYS A 557 -6.35 22.27 31.33
N VAL A 558 -6.06 23.47 31.80
CA VAL A 558 -5.60 24.59 30.99
C VAL A 558 -4.09 24.63 31.02
N PHE A 559 -3.49 24.52 29.84
CA PHE A 559 -2.06 24.67 29.65
C PHE A 559 -1.77 26.01 28.99
N ARG A 560 -0.74 26.70 29.43
CA ARG A 560 -0.20 27.86 28.73
C ARG A 560 1.08 27.48 28.01
N LEU A 561 0.96 27.23 26.72
CA LEU A 561 2.05 26.85 25.83
C LEU A 561 1.70 27.33 24.41
N SER A 562 2.66 27.33 23.51
CA SER A 562 2.44 27.85 22.16
C SER A 562 3.21 27.02 21.13
N PHE A 563 2.51 26.56 20.11
CA PHE A 563 3.10 25.99 18.90
C PHE A 563 3.09 26.98 17.72
N THR A 564 2.11 27.90 17.71
CA THR A 564 1.97 28.95 16.69
C THR A 564 2.95 30.12 16.84
N GLY A 565 3.60 30.22 18.01
CA GLY A 565 4.45 31.36 18.35
C GLY A 565 3.68 32.56 18.96
N GLU A 566 2.35 32.50 19.04
CA GLU A 566 1.53 33.54 19.67
C GLU A 566 1.18 33.19 21.12
N LEU A 567 0.57 34.14 21.86
CA LEU A 567 -0.07 33.85 23.14
C LEU A 567 -1.10 32.71 22.91
N SER A 568 -0.94 31.61 23.65
CA SER A 568 -1.72 30.43 23.38
C SER A 568 -2.00 29.60 24.63
N PHE A 569 -3.15 28.94 24.61
CA PHE A 569 -3.61 28.02 25.65
C PHE A 569 -4.16 26.75 25.00
N GLU A 570 -3.94 25.62 25.66
CA GLU A 570 -4.62 24.37 25.29
C GLU A 570 -5.57 23.96 26.41
N LEU A 571 -6.80 23.67 26.05
CA LEU A 571 -7.87 23.29 26.95
C LEU A 571 -8.15 21.80 26.81
N HIS A 572 -7.57 20.97 27.67
CA HIS A 572 -7.85 19.54 27.70
C HIS A 572 -9.10 19.30 28.56
N HIS A 573 -10.12 18.67 27.98
CA HIS A 573 -11.45 18.50 28.57
C HIS A 573 -12.03 17.12 28.22
N PRO A 574 -13.11 16.66 28.91
CA PRO A 574 -13.79 15.42 28.51
C PRO A 574 -14.28 15.48 27.07
N ALA A 575 -13.98 14.50 26.25
CA ALA A 575 -14.30 14.50 24.81
C ALA A 575 -15.79 14.70 24.52
N GLY A 576 -16.68 14.14 25.37
CA GLY A 576 -18.12 14.34 25.24
C GLY A 576 -18.61 15.77 25.43
N GLN A 577 -17.76 16.67 25.95
CA GLN A 577 -18.07 18.10 26.14
C GLN A 577 -17.42 19.02 25.09
N SER A 578 -16.66 18.47 24.14
CA SER A 578 -15.93 19.22 23.12
C SER A 578 -16.83 20.16 22.31
N VAL A 579 -17.97 19.67 21.83
CA VAL A 579 -18.91 20.46 21.01
C VAL A 579 -19.48 21.64 21.81
N ALA A 580 -19.87 21.40 23.05
CA ALA A 580 -20.41 22.45 23.91
C ALA A 580 -19.36 23.55 24.17
N LEU A 581 -18.13 23.15 24.52
CA LEU A 581 -17.04 24.09 24.75
C LEU A 581 -16.66 24.87 23.49
N TRP A 582 -16.54 24.18 22.36
CA TRP A 582 -16.22 24.81 21.06
C TRP A 582 -17.24 25.89 20.69
N ARG A 583 -18.52 25.54 20.73
CA ARG A 583 -19.61 26.47 20.40
C ARG A 583 -19.67 27.66 21.37
N ALA A 584 -19.45 27.42 22.66
CA ALA A 584 -19.39 28.49 23.65
C ALA A 584 -18.25 29.47 23.36
N LEU A 585 -17.04 28.98 23.10
CA LEU A 585 -15.89 29.81 22.77
C LEU A 585 -16.07 30.58 21.45
N MET A 586 -16.61 29.93 20.40
CA MET A 586 -16.95 30.59 19.14
C MET A 586 -18.00 31.71 19.34
N SER A 587 -18.97 31.47 20.19
CA SER A 587 -20.02 32.49 20.49
C SER A 587 -19.46 33.66 21.30
N LEU A 588 -18.70 33.40 22.35
CA LEU A 588 -18.08 34.40 23.22
C LEU A 588 -17.02 35.24 22.53
N GLY A 589 -16.35 34.66 21.54
CA GLY A 589 -15.30 35.32 20.78
C GLY A 589 -15.77 36.07 19.53
N LYS A 590 -17.09 36.10 19.25
CA LYS A 590 -17.59 36.66 18.00
C LYS A 590 -17.19 38.12 17.79
N ASP A 591 -17.29 38.94 18.83
CA ASP A 591 -16.90 40.37 18.81
C ASP A 591 -15.37 40.57 18.86
N LEU A 592 -14.58 39.50 19.20
CA LEU A 592 -13.14 39.49 19.13
C LEU A 592 -12.61 38.99 17.78
N GLY A 593 -13.51 38.70 16.83
CA GLY A 593 -13.12 38.19 15.53
C GLY A 593 -12.63 36.74 15.54
N VAL A 594 -13.11 35.91 16.48
CA VAL A 594 -12.69 34.51 16.58
C VAL A 594 -12.96 33.75 15.28
N LYS A 595 -11.95 33.03 14.81
CA LYS A 595 -12.06 32.12 13.66
C LYS A 595 -11.49 30.75 14.00
N PRO A 596 -11.95 29.67 13.40
CA PRO A 596 -11.25 28.41 13.47
C PRO A 596 -9.98 28.47 12.61
N HIS A 597 -8.95 27.67 12.92
CA HIS A 597 -7.82 27.42 12.04
C HIS A 597 -7.59 25.93 11.86
N GLY A 598 -7.23 25.55 10.63
CA GLY A 598 -6.86 24.20 10.26
C GLY A 598 -5.36 23.96 10.39
N LEU A 599 -4.97 22.74 9.99
CA LEU A 599 -3.57 22.32 10.05
C LEU A 599 -2.68 23.08 9.07
N GLU A 600 -3.21 23.52 7.94
CA GLU A 600 -2.44 24.24 6.93
C GLU A 600 -1.95 25.59 7.49
N ALA A 601 -2.84 26.36 8.10
CA ALA A 601 -2.44 27.59 8.81
C ALA A 601 -1.48 27.29 9.98
N LEU A 602 -1.75 26.23 10.75
CA LEU A 602 -0.91 25.82 11.88
C LEU A 602 0.51 25.44 11.44
N THR A 603 0.67 24.72 10.31
CA THR A 603 1.99 24.35 9.78
C THR A 603 2.79 25.56 9.33
N ASN A 604 2.16 26.56 8.75
CA ASN A 604 2.81 27.81 8.38
C ASN A 604 3.28 28.58 9.64
N LEU A 605 2.41 28.73 10.63
CA LEU A 605 2.68 29.44 11.87
C LEU A 605 3.82 28.79 12.70
N ARG A 606 3.81 27.44 12.81
CA ARG A 606 4.86 26.72 13.56
C ARG A 606 6.23 26.84 12.88
N LEU A 607 6.23 26.83 11.53
CA LEU A 607 7.46 26.92 10.77
C LEU A 607 8.13 28.29 10.96
N GLU A 608 7.38 29.37 10.96
CA GLU A 608 7.88 30.71 11.28
C GLU A 608 8.55 30.76 12.68
N LYS A 609 8.09 29.90 13.60
CA LYS A 609 8.68 29.76 14.94
C LYS A 609 9.81 28.73 14.99
N GLY A 610 10.07 28.03 13.89
CA GLY A 610 11.12 27.02 13.81
C GLY A 610 10.83 25.76 14.62
N HIS A 611 9.56 25.50 14.96
CA HIS A 611 9.17 24.27 15.65
C HIS A 611 9.17 23.10 14.66
N ILE A 612 9.81 22.01 15.04
CA ILE A 612 9.88 20.78 14.25
C ILE A 612 8.60 19.94 14.40
N ILE A 613 8.36 19.09 13.41
CA ILE A 613 7.41 17.97 13.49
C ILE A 613 8.25 16.69 13.36
N VAL A 614 8.24 15.86 14.41
CA VAL A 614 8.91 14.56 14.38
C VAL A 614 8.27 13.67 13.33
N GLY A 615 9.11 13.05 12.48
CA GLY A 615 8.68 12.26 11.33
C GLY A 615 8.54 13.04 10.02
N GLN A 616 8.53 14.40 10.06
CA GLN A 616 8.60 15.27 8.89
C GLN A 616 9.96 15.97 8.81
N ASP A 617 10.36 16.68 9.87
CA ASP A 617 11.64 17.38 9.95
C ASP A 617 12.76 16.50 10.53
N SER A 618 12.42 15.35 11.09
CA SER A 618 13.33 14.31 11.54
C SER A 618 13.11 12.99 10.82
N ASP A 619 14.13 12.16 10.76
CA ASP A 619 14.15 10.85 10.16
C ASP A 619 14.70 9.77 11.13
N PHE A 620 14.88 8.54 10.65
CA PHE A 620 15.23 7.37 11.46
C PHE A 620 16.63 7.39 12.09
N ASP A 621 17.48 8.36 11.72
CA ASP A 621 18.82 8.52 12.27
C ASP A 621 19.08 9.93 12.86
N SER A 622 18.00 10.66 13.11
CA SER A 622 18.06 12.01 13.66
C SER A 622 18.50 11.99 15.13
N THR A 623 19.73 12.45 15.40
CA THR A 623 20.20 12.68 16.78
C THR A 623 19.78 14.07 17.25
N PRO A 624 19.68 14.32 18.58
CA PRO A 624 19.42 15.67 19.11
C PRO A 624 20.34 16.74 18.52
N ARG A 625 21.60 16.39 18.25
CA ARG A 625 22.60 17.29 17.65
C ARG A 625 22.30 17.59 16.18
N ARG A 626 21.89 16.59 15.42
CA ARG A 626 21.53 16.78 14.00
C ARG A 626 20.31 17.68 13.83
N ILE A 627 19.33 17.59 14.72
CA ILE A 627 18.13 18.45 14.69
C ILE A 627 18.29 19.76 15.49
N ALA A 628 19.50 20.08 15.97
CA ALA A 628 19.82 21.27 16.76
C ALA A 628 18.99 21.38 18.06
N HIS A 629 18.71 20.25 18.73
CA HIS A 629 17.93 20.19 19.97
C HIS A 629 18.73 19.62 21.14
N GLU A 630 20.07 19.78 21.19
CA GLU A 630 20.93 19.35 22.30
C GLU A 630 20.53 19.96 23.63
N TRP A 631 19.91 21.13 23.59
CA TRP A 631 19.41 21.83 24.78
C TRP A 631 18.34 21.04 25.56
N ALA A 632 17.65 20.09 24.90
CA ALA A 632 16.69 19.20 25.55
C ALA A 632 17.33 17.97 26.21
N VAL A 633 18.65 17.77 26.06
CA VAL A 633 19.39 16.61 26.55
C VAL A 633 20.30 17.00 27.71
N ASN A 634 20.05 16.47 28.89
CA ASN A 634 20.91 16.66 30.05
C ASN A 634 21.93 15.54 30.22
N LEU A 635 23.11 15.68 29.61
CA LEU A 635 24.20 14.69 29.70
C LEU A 635 24.81 14.55 31.09
N ARG A 636 24.45 15.44 32.08
CA ARG A 636 24.88 15.34 33.46
C ARG A 636 24.08 14.30 34.25
N LYS A 637 22.97 13.81 33.71
CA LYS A 637 22.24 12.67 34.29
C LYS A 637 23.13 11.43 34.28
N ASP A 638 23.01 10.60 35.29
CA ASP A 638 23.80 9.38 35.42
C ASP A 638 23.48 8.39 34.29
N ASP A 639 22.19 8.20 33.99
CA ASP A 639 21.76 7.34 32.88
C ASP A 639 20.39 7.75 32.34
N PHE A 640 20.11 7.38 31.09
CA PHE A 640 18.82 7.39 30.39
C PHE A 640 18.93 6.58 29.10
N ILE A 641 17.80 6.16 28.52
CA ILE A 641 17.81 5.42 27.25
C ILE A 641 18.50 6.23 26.15
N GLY A 642 19.49 5.61 25.50
CA GLY A 642 20.29 6.22 24.43
C GLY A 642 21.49 7.07 24.89
N ARG A 643 21.70 7.27 26.18
CA ARG A 643 22.79 8.15 26.72
C ARG A 643 24.16 7.79 26.14
N GLN A 644 24.53 6.51 26.17
CA GLN A 644 25.86 6.08 25.70
C GLN A 644 26.02 6.29 24.18
N ALA A 645 24.95 6.14 23.43
CA ALA A 645 24.92 6.41 21.99
C ALA A 645 25.08 7.91 21.72
N VAL A 646 24.36 8.78 22.44
CA VAL A 646 24.52 10.25 22.33
C VAL A 646 25.94 10.68 22.65
N LEU A 647 26.55 10.11 23.70
CA LEU A 647 27.96 10.41 24.08
C LEU A 647 28.94 9.97 22.98
N ARG A 648 28.66 8.85 22.29
CA ARG A 648 29.50 8.39 21.16
C ARG A 648 29.33 9.29 19.94
N THR A 649 28.08 9.59 19.55
CA THR A 649 27.80 10.41 18.36
C THR A 649 28.30 11.84 18.52
N ASN A 650 28.30 12.39 19.74
CA ASN A 650 28.86 13.71 20.02
C ASN A 650 30.41 13.81 19.87
N LYS A 651 31.11 12.65 19.84
CA LYS A 651 32.56 12.60 19.56
C LYS A 651 32.87 12.51 18.04
N ILE A 652 31.88 12.24 17.22
CA ILE A 652 32.04 12.14 15.77
C ILE A 652 31.73 13.50 15.15
N SER A 653 32.43 13.86 14.07
CA SER A 653 32.14 15.07 13.30
C SER A 653 30.68 15.02 12.82
N LEU A 654 30.00 16.15 12.91
CA LEU A 654 28.66 16.28 12.36
C LEU A 654 28.73 16.21 10.83
N ASP A 655 27.88 15.42 10.24
CA ASP A 655 27.78 15.23 8.78
C ASP A 655 26.71 16.15 8.16
N ARG A 656 25.57 16.28 8.81
CA ARG A 656 24.44 17.12 8.40
C ARG A 656 23.72 17.72 9.60
N GLN A 657 22.98 18.80 9.38
CA GLN A 657 22.14 19.42 10.40
C GLN A 657 20.87 20.01 9.82
N LEU A 658 19.79 19.92 10.57
CA LEU A 658 18.54 20.62 10.29
C LEU A 658 18.72 22.12 10.59
N VAL A 659 18.43 22.96 9.61
CA VAL A 659 18.64 24.41 9.68
C VAL A 659 17.44 25.18 9.15
N GLY A 660 17.37 26.48 9.49
CA GLY A 660 16.45 27.43 8.87
C GLY A 660 17.08 28.06 7.62
N LEU A 661 16.30 28.14 6.53
CA LEU A 661 16.68 28.83 5.30
C LEU A 661 15.58 29.82 4.90
N GLU A 662 15.98 30.92 4.28
CA GLU A 662 15.11 31.92 3.65
C GLU A 662 15.40 31.98 2.15
N VAL A 663 14.35 32.13 1.34
CA VAL A 663 14.45 32.31 -0.11
C VAL A 663 13.39 33.30 -0.59
N GLU A 664 13.73 34.11 -1.57
CA GLU A 664 12.79 35.04 -2.21
C GLU A 664 11.81 34.32 -3.13
N GLY A 665 10.59 34.83 -3.22
CA GLY A 665 9.50 34.28 -4.07
C GLY A 665 8.77 33.11 -3.40
N ASP A 666 8.15 32.25 -4.22
CA ASP A 666 7.30 31.15 -3.77
C ASP A 666 8.08 30.10 -2.96
N ALA A 667 7.39 29.47 -2.03
CA ALA A 667 7.99 28.40 -1.21
C ALA A 667 8.37 27.19 -2.08
N PRO A 668 9.62 26.70 -1.97
CA PRO A 668 9.97 25.43 -2.62
C PRO A 668 9.12 24.29 -2.03
N PHE A 669 8.86 23.25 -2.82
CA PHE A 669 8.11 22.10 -2.32
C PHE A 669 8.92 21.28 -1.30
N GLU A 670 8.24 20.59 -0.42
CA GLU A 670 8.85 19.64 0.51
C GLU A 670 9.54 18.51 -0.27
N GLY A 671 10.79 18.18 0.09
CA GLY A 671 11.64 17.27 -0.67
C GLY A 671 12.49 17.95 -1.75
N ALA A 672 12.34 19.24 -2.02
CA ALA A 672 13.19 19.97 -2.98
C ALA A 672 14.67 19.83 -2.62
N VAL A 673 15.50 19.49 -3.61
CA VAL A 673 16.93 19.24 -3.43
C VAL A 673 17.71 20.57 -3.38
N LEU A 674 18.65 20.63 -2.44
CA LEU A 674 19.54 21.78 -2.25
C LEU A 674 20.92 21.48 -2.83
N TYR A 675 21.54 22.50 -3.44
CA TYR A 675 22.86 22.39 -4.03
C TYR A 675 23.82 23.47 -3.53
N LYS A 676 25.10 23.10 -3.38
CA LYS A 676 26.22 24.03 -3.23
C LYS A 676 27.06 23.98 -4.50
N GLY A 677 26.86 24.95 -5.40
CA GLY A 677 27.36 24.82 -6.78
C GLY A 677 26.66 23.66 -7.50
N SER A 678 27.41 22.65 -7.94
CA SER A 678 26.88 21.42 -8.55
C SER A 678 26.75 20.24 -7.55
N ALA A 679 27.24 20.40 -6.32
CA ALA A 679 27.23 19.34 -5.34
C ALA A 679 25.90 19.29 -4.57
N TYR A 680 25.38 18.08 -4.31
CA TYR A 680 24.27 17.89 -3.42
C TYR A 680 24.57 18.45 -2.04
N ALA A 681 23.67 19.24 -1.48
CA ALA A 681 23.83 19.90 -0.20
C ALA A 681 22.73 19.57 0.81
N GLY A 682 21.70 18.84 0.40
CA GLY A 682 20.61 18.46 1.28
C GLY A 682 19.22 18.58 0.64
N TYR A 683 18.18 18.67 1.46
CA TYR A 683 16.80 18.76 0.99
C TYR A 683 15.90 19.50 1.99
N VAL A 684 14.80 20.07 1.47
CA VAL A 684 13.79 20.79 2.24
C VAL A 684 12.85 19.80 2.93
N THR A 685 12.62 19.98 4.24
CA THR A 685 11.67 19.14 5.00
C THR A 685 10.32 19.83 5.21
N SER A 686 10.32 21.15 5.34
CA SER A 686 9.14 21.98 5.52
C SER A 686 9.37 23.34 4.89
N SER A 687 8.38 23.87 4.20
CA SER A 687 8.46 25.20 3.58
C SER A 687 7.12 25.91 3.58
N THR A 688 7.15 27.22 3.65
CA THR A 688 5.98 28.09 3.50
C THR A 688 6.37 29.49 3.07
N TYR A 689 5.47 30.18 2.40
CA TYR A 689 5.56 31.62 2.24
C TYR A 689 5.06 32.29 3.53
N SER A 690 5.94 32.98 4.22
CA SER A 690 5.58 33.69 5.44
C SER A 690 4.92 35.02 5.12
N LEU A 691 3.63 35.13 5.44
CA LEU A 691 2.87 36.35 5.21
C LEU A 691 3.42 37.54 6.02
N VAL A 692 3.87 37.29 7.25
CA VAL A 692 4.41 38.36 8.13
C VAL A 692 5.80 38.79 7.72
N LEU A 693 6.62 37.92 7.12
CA LEU A 693 7.99 38.23 6.69
C LEU A 693 8.07 38.65 5.21
N GLY A 694 7.04 38.38 4.41
CA GLY A 694 6.98 38.67 2.97
C GLY A 694 7.98 37.88 2.12
N LYS A 695 8.39 36.69 2.57
CA LYS A 695 9.33 35.79 1.92
C LYS A 695 9.09 34.34 2.33
N SER A 696 9.69 33.42 1.57
CA SER A 696 9.61 32.00 1.91
C SER A 696 10.63 31.59 2.95
N VAL A 697 10.18 30.81 3.93
CA VAL A 697 10.99 30.20 4.99
C VAL A 697 10.88 28.69 4.94
N MET A 698 11.95 28.00 5.30
CA MET A 698 11.98 26.54 5.26
C MET A 698 12.90 25.95 6.32
N LEU A 699 12.56 24.77 6.82
CA LEU A 699 13.47 23.86 7.49
C LEU A 699 14.07 22.92 6.46
N ALA A 700 15.35 22.65 6.56
CA ALA A 700 16.03 21.78 5.61
C ALA A 700 17.21 21.07 6.27
N TRP A 701 17.44 19.83 5.84
CA TRP A 701 18.69 19.16 6.09
C TRP A 701 19.79 19.77 5.24
N LEU A 702 20.90 20.16 5.84
CA LEU A 702 22.11 20.59 5.13
C LEU A 702 23.29 19.71 5.52
N GLU A 703 24.00 19.22 4.49
CA GLU A 703 25.30 18.57 4.61
C GLU A 703 26.38 19.58 5.00
N LEU A 704 27.37 19.13 5.77
CA LEU A 704 28.56 19.94 6.08
C LEU A 704 29.61 19.79 4.98
N PHE A 705 30.16 20.91 4.53
CA PHE A 705 31.30 20.98 3.63
C PHE A 705 32.52 21.49 4.42
N ASP A 706 33.61 20.74 4.43
CA ASP A 706 34.81 21.03 5.22
C ASP A 706 34.46 21.30 6.71
N ASN A 707 33.59 20.46 7.29
CA ASN A 707 33.05 20.58 8.66
C ASN A 707 32.30 21.88 8.94
N LYS A 708 31.76 22.55 7.91
CA LYS A 708 30.96 23.78 8.04
C LYS A 708 29.67 23.68 7.25
N LEU A 709 28.59 24.16 7.86
CA LEU A 709 27.33 24.36 7.14
C LEU A 709 27.48 25.51 6.14
N PRO A 710 27.04 25.33 4.89
CA PRO A 710 27.04 26.41 3.92
C PRO A 710 26.14 27.56 4.39
N ALA A 711 26.59 28.81 4.15
CA ALA A 711 25.77 30.00 4.41
C ALA A 711 24.69 30.20 3.37
N GLU A 712 24.95 29.76 2.15
CA GLU A 712 24.03 29.85 1.00
C GLU A 712 24.02 28.54 0.23
N VAL A 713 22.85 28.18 -0.28
CA VAL A 713 22.61 27.03 -1.17
C VAL A 713 21.64 27.43 -2.27
N THR A 714 21.52 26.60 -3.29
CA THR A 714 20.58 26.84 -4.39
C THR A 714 19.42 25.84 -4.30
N VAL A 715 18.18 26.32 -4.47
CA VAL A 715 16.96 25.53 -4.57
C VAL A 715 16.12 26.10 -5.75
N ASP A 716 15.66 25.27 -6.65
CA ASP A 716 14.88 25.66 -7.83
C ASP A 716 15.51 26.82 -8.61
N GLY A 717 16.86 26.83 -8.72
CA GLY A 717 17.62 27.89 -9.38
C GLY A 717 17.74 29.21 -8.60
N ARG A 718 17.19 29.30 -7.38
CA ARG A 718 17.21 30.48 -6.52
C ARG A 718 18.19 30.31 -5.36
N THR A 719 18.78 31.41 -4.88
CA THR A 719 19.67 31.37 -3.72
C THR A 719 18.85 31.38 -2.43
N ALA A 720 19.04 30.36 -1.61
CA ALA A 720 18.50 30.28 -0.25
C ALA A 720 19.61 30.54 0.76
N ARG A 721 19.34 31.37 1.76
CA ARG A 721 20.29 31.78 2.80
C ARG A 721 19.99 31.13 4.12
N ARG A 722 21.01 30.60 4.78
CA ARG A 722 20.87 30.04 6.13
C ARG A 722 20.72 31.17 7.15
N VAL A 723 19.72 31.01 8.04
CA VAL A 723 19.39 31.96 9.10
C VAL A 723 19.21 31.24 10.44
N ASP A 724 19.36 32.00 11.52
CA ASP A 724 19.11 31.48 12.87
C ASP A 724 17.60 31.41 13.15
N LEU A 725 17.18 30.31 13.76
CA LEU A 725 15.82 30.11 14.23
C LEU A 725 15.58 30.82 15.59
N PRO A 726 14.35 31.26 15.86
CA PRO A 726 13.18 31.27 14.98
C PRO A 726 13.25 32.36 13.90
N PHE A 727 12.49 32.17 12.80
CA PHE A 727 12.39 33.19 11.74
C PHE A 727 11.66 34.43 12.22
N TYR A 728 10.57 34.25 12.98
CA TYR A 728 9.68 35.28 13.48
C TYR A 728 9.68 35.33 15.02
N ASP A 729 9.58 36.54 15.59
CA ASP A 729 9.60 36.80 17.05
C ASP A 729 10.77 36.07 17.76
N LYS A 730 11.99 36.42 17.36
CA LYS A 730 13.23 35.75 17.79
C LYS A 730 13.37 35.63 19.32
N GLU A 731 12.88 36.59 20.05
CA GLU A 731 12.95 36.61 21.52
C GLU A 731 11.79 35.86 22.20
N GLY A 732 10.77 35.41 21.41
CA GLY A 732 9.59 34.71 21.91
C GLY A 732 8.73 35.61 22.84
N ALA A 733 8.67 36.89 22.57
CA ALA A 733 7.94 37.87 23.38
C ALA A 733 6.41 37.63 23.26
N ARG A 734 5.93 37.31 22.06
CA ARG A 734 4.49 37.09 21.80
C ARG A 734 3.94 35.85 22.53
N ALA A 735 4.64 34.73 22.47
CA ALA A 735 4.21 33.54 23.22
C ALA A 735 4.22 33.71 24.73
N ARG A 736 5.07 34.60 25.24
CA ARG A 736 5.21 34.91 26.69
C ARG A 736 4.37 36.10 27.17
N ALA A 737 3.72 36.82 26.27
CA ALA A 737 2.92 38.04 26.51
C ALA A 737 1.85 37.93 27.62
#